data_86a73c1ca07796e03793bb6ce4d14222
#
_entry.id   86a73c1ca07796e03793bb6ce4d14222
#
_cell.length_a   1.000
_cell.length_b   1.000
_cell.length_c   1.000
_cell.angle_alpha   90.00
_cell.angle_beta   90.00
_cell.angle_gamma   90.00
#
_symmetry.space_group_name_H-M   'P 1'
#
loop_
_entity.id
_entity.type
_entity.pdbx_description
1 polymer ?
#
loop_
_entity_poly.entity_id
_entity_poly.type
_entity_poly.pdbx_seq_one_letter_code
_entity_poly.pdbx_strand_id
1 'polypeptide(L)'
;MKPQLWDSAAGSALPFWSAEQLQEAWESRHDLKEVADGCRLNVLSAIQHAGSGHIGTSFSSMDIFIAVRKFLQGDRFLTGDSLEQIFFSSKGHDAPALYASLHSGGELSDAQLFSLRRLGGLPGHPETVTPGVVTNTGSLGMGISKAKGFAKAQRLRDPSSRQPVVVLLGDGELNEGQVWESMPGAVKEGLGEVIAIVDSNGIQSDTWTHHTLPMGDVVARASAVGWHAVECAGNDPDEVLSALEEARGDSRPSFIVARTTKGSGISWMEAFPENGAYYQFHSGALAVPLYDQAASELINRFGGGSPNEGVTSAEPVLVLDPYSPKARPTSMVSIWENMLVDVMEKNPLVVALDGDLSYDTGTHIAREKFPDRYIQSGIAEQDMVSMAGTLALSGFIPLVHSFATFLTMRATEQIFNNASEESRVIYLGFLAGLIPSAAGFSHQAVTDVGIMSSIPGMRVFEPSGAEEFHWCIEQAISHPGPSYIRVGAVAPVVSGREGIHRVNRVIEGGATALVSSGPLLTQQAIESCTVLENRGFPVPAVYSVPEITNPFEAWEIDELRQYERVIVLENHNSARAKHFQLSSQLASNDLNIHRLGLDGLPANGQPAEVLEHHHLDAQSIAEAVARLAGEGFLPTAKIESDSETYTHRESH
;
A
#
# COMPACT_ATOMS: atom_id res chain seq x y z
N MET A 1 28.89 -4.87 22.27
CA MET A 1 27.99 -6.06 22.16
C MET A 1 28.08 -6.67 20.77
N LYS A 2 27.62 -7.91 20.57
CA LYS A 2 27.50 -8.50 19.22
C LYS A 2 26.01 -8.67 18.92
N PRO A 3 25.56 -8.44 17.66
CA PRO A 3 24.19 -8.70 17.27
C PRO A 3 23.87 -10.19 17.39
N GLN A 4 22.60 -10.49 17.66
CA GLN A 4 22.04 -11.83 17.53
C GLN A 4 21.79 -12.17 16.06
N LEU A 5 21.51 -13.44 15.77
CA LEU A 5 21.22 -13.90 14.42
C LEU A 5 19.83 -14.50 14.39
N TRP A 6 19.01 -14.07 13.45
CA TRP A 6 17.71 -14.66 13.15
C TRP A 6 17.85 -15.64 11.99
N ASP A 7 17.46 -16.89 12.20
CA ASP A 7 17.47 -17.91 11.15
C ASP A 7 16.29 -17.69 10.21
N SER A 8 16.56 -17.26 8.99
CA SER A 8 15.51 -17.14 7.98
C SER A 8 15.16 -18.50 7.38
N ALA A 9 13.90 -18.67 6.97
CA ALA A 9 13.45 -19.86 6.25
C ALA A 9 14.22 -20.11 4.93
N ALA A 10 14.91 -19.08 4.41
CA ALA A 10 15.78 -19.16 3.24
C ALA A 10 17.23 -19.60 3.57
N GLY A 11 17.53 -19.94 4.84
CA GLY A 11 18.84 -20.44 5.28
C GLY A 11 19.92 -19.36 5.47
N SER A 12 19.56 -18.05 5.43
CA SER A 12 20.47 -16.96 5.76
C SER A 12 20.24 -16.49 7.20
N ALA A 13 21.34 -16.29 7.94
CA ALA A 13 21.30 -15.72 9.28
C ALA A 13 21.32 -14.20 9.20
N LEU A 14 20.27 -13.53 9.69
CA LEU A 14 20.11 -12.08 9.64
C LEU A 14 20.49 -11.46 10.99
N PRO A 15 21.46 -10.52 11.07
CA PRO A 15 21.87 -9.88 12.31
C PRO A 15 20.79 -8.91 12.81
N PHE A 16 20.56 -8.89 14.13
CA PHE A 16 19.65 -7.95 14.80
C PHE A 16 20.07 -7.71 16.25
N TRP A 17 19.54 -6.65 16.85
CA TRP A 17 19.69 -6.38 18.27
C TRP A 17 18.40 -6.78 19.00
N SER A 18 18.52 -7.65 20.01
CA SER A 18 17.34 -8.02 20.81
C SER A 18 16.80 -6.83 21.60
N ALA A 19 15.54 -6.90 22.02
CA ALA A 19 14.93 -5.87 22.87
C ALA A 19 15.77 -5.59 24.13
N GLU A 20 16.30 -6.63 24.77
CA GLU A 20 17.15 -6.50 25.97
C GLU A 20 18.45 -5.73 25.68
N GLN A 21 19.10 -6.00 24.55
CA GLN A 21 20.34 -5.29 24.14
C GLN A 21 20.08 -3.81 23.85
N LEU A 22 18.94 -3.47 23.22
CA LEU A 22 18.55 -2.09 22.94
C LEU A 22 18.13 -1.35 24.22
N GLN A 23 17.45 -2.02 25.15
CA GLN A 23 17.14 -1.45 26.47
C GLN A 23 18.41 -1.19 27.29
N GLU A 24 19.37 -2.11 27.30
CA GLU A 24 20.65 -1.89 27.97
C GLU A 24 21.39 -0.67 27.39
N ALA A 25 21.38 -0.49 26.07
CA ALA A 25 21.96 0.70 25.43
C ALA A 25 21.22 1.98 25.82
N TRP A 26 19.88 1.95 25.88
CA TRP A 26 19.04 3.06 26.32
C TRP A 26 19.36 3.50 27.77
N GLU A 27 19.48 2.54 28.69
CA GLU A 27 19.71 2.80 30.11
C GLU A 27 21.14 3.19 30.42
N SER A 28 22.12 2.49 29.80
CA SER A 28 23.55 2.63 30.19
C SER A 28 24.27 3.80 29.53
N ARG A 29 23.88 4.16 28.31
CA ARG A 29 24.66 5.12 27.50
C ARG A 29 23.95 6.46 27.32
N HIS A 30 22.64 6.52 27.45
CA HIS A 30 21.80 7.70 27.20
C HIS A 30 22.02 8.34 25.82
N ASP A 31 22.55 7.58 24.86
CA ASP A 31 22.80 8.02 23.50
C ASP A 31 21.62 7.58 22.62
N LEU A 32 20.69 8.50 22.38
CA LEU A 32 19.50 8.26 21.57
C LEU A 32 19.85 7.89 20.12
N LYS A 33 20.95 8.45 19.59
CA LYS A 33 21.40 8.17 18.24
C LYS A 33 21.86 6.72 18.08
N GLU A 34 22.60 6.21 19.05
CA GLU A 34 23.06 4.82 19.04
C GLU A 34 21.84 3.86 19.05
N VAL A 35 20.83 4.11 19.86
CA VAL A 35 19.61 3.29 19.89
C VAL A 35 18.87 3.36 18.53
N ALA A 36 18.79 4.55 17.92
CA ALA A 36 18.20 4.72 16.61
C ALA A 36 18.94 3.90 15.52
N ASP A 37 20.27 3.89 15.56
CA ASP A 37 21.08 3.09 14.63
C ASP A 37 20.91 1.57 14.87
N GLY A 38 20.79 1.16 16.13
CA GLY A 38 20.43 -0.23 16.46
C GLY A 38 19.05 -0.64 15.93
N CYS A 39 18.05 0.21 16.07
CA CYS A 39 16.71 -0.01 15.51
C CYS A 39 16.72 -0.06 13.97
N ARG A 40 17.59 0.72 13.28
CA ARG A 40 17.75 0.64 11.82
C ARG A 40 18.23 -0.73 11.37
N LEU A 41 19.15 -1.38 12.10
CA LEU A 41 19.54 -2.76 11.80
C LEU A 41 18.36 -3.72 11.91
N ASN A 42 17.52 -3.56 12.92
CA ASN A 42 16.32 -4.38 13.10
C ASN A 42 15.30 -4.17 11.98
N VAL A 43 15.08 -2.93 11.53
CA VAL A 43 14.27 -2.61 10.35
C VAL A 43 14.83 -3.28 9.11
N LEU A 44 16.14 -3.16 8.87
CA LEU A 44 16.82 -3.75 7.72
C LEU A 44 16.61 -5.26 7.66
N SER A 45 16.82 -5.95 8.79
CA SER A 45 16.72 -7.40 8.87
C SER A 45 15.28 -7.90 8.79
N ALA A 46 14.33 -7.19 9.41
CA ALA A 46 12.91 -7.54 9.32
C ALA A 46 12.38 -7.38 7.86
N ILE A 47 12.75 -6.30 7.17
CA ILE A 47 12.40 -6.09 5.75
C ILE A 47 13.04 -7.16 4.86
N GLN A 48 14.30 -7.51 5.12
CA GLN A 48 14.99 -8.56 4.35
C GLN A 48 14.32 -9.92 4.55
N HIS A 49 13.92 -10.25 5.77
CA HIS A 49 13.17 -11.48 6.07
C HIS A 49 11.78 -11.50 5.40
N ALA A 50 11.07 -10.38 5.43
CA ALA A 50 9.75 -10.25 4.82
C ALA A 50 9.79 -10.22 3.29
N GLY A 51 10.95 -9.92 2.68
CA GLY A 51 11.11 -9.72 1.24
C GLY A 51 10.54 -8.40 0.72
N SER A 52 9.94 -7.58 1.58
CA SER A 52 9.34 -6.29 1.23
C SER A 52 9.17 -5.39 2.44
N GLY A 53 9.12 -4.06 2.22
CA GLY A 53 8.93 -3.03 3.25
C GLY A 53 9.48 -1.69 2.79
N HIS A 54 9.16 -0.61 3.48
CA HIS A 54 9.58 0.74 3.11
C HIS A 54 10.85 1.13 3.89
N ILE A 55 12.01 0.83 3.32
CA ILE A 55 13.30 1.02 3.99
C ILE A 55 13.70 2.49 4.11
N GLY A 56 13.61 3.27 3.03
CA GLY A 56 14.12 4.65 2.99
C GLY A 56 13.43 5.56 4.00
N THR A 57 12.11 5.50 4.08
CA THR A 57 11.31 6.31 5.01
C THR A 57 11.41 5.81 6.46
N SER A 58 11.53 4.50 6.68
CA SER A 58 11.78 3.94 8.01
C SER A 58 13.13 4.41 8.58
N PHE A 59 14.11 4.60 7.72
CA PHE A 59 15.43 5.07 8.12
C PHE A 59 15.44 6.58 8.38
N SER A 60 14.75 7.40 7.56
CA SER A 60 14.69 8.84 7.79
C SER A 60 14.01 9.19 9.12
N SER A 61 12.93 8.49 9.46
CA SER A 61 12.11 8.80 10.64
C SER A 61 12.58 8.16 11.94
N MET A 62 13.56 7.26 11.93
CA MET A 62 13.96 6.49 13.12
C MET A 62 14.39 7.38 14.29
N ASP A 63 15.18 8.43 14.05
CA ASP A 63 15.61 9.37 15.10
C ASP A 63 14.39 10.09 15.73
N ILE A 64 13.37 10.41 14.92
CA ILE A 64 12.11 11.00 15.37
C ILE A 64 11.37 10.02 16.28
N PHE A 65 11.24 8.75 15.91
CA PHE A 65 10.60 7.72 16.75
C PHE A 65 11.27 7.61 18.12
N ILE A 66 12.61 7.60 18.16
CA ILE A 66 13.37 7.49 19.42
C ILE A 66 13.24 8.76 20.27
N ALA A 67 13.26 9.95 19.66
CA ALA A 67 13.06 11.22 20.37
C ALA A 67 11.63 11.32 20.94
N VAL A 68 10.60 10.95 20.19
CA VAL A 68 9.21 10.92 20.67
C VAL A 68 9.05 9.95 21.83
N ARG A 69 9.66 8.78 21.76
CA ARG A 69 9.67 7.82 22.86
C ARG A 69 10.25 8.43 24.13
N LYS A 70 11.38 9.13 24.03
CA LYS A 70 11.99 9.83 25.15
C LYS A 70 11.09 10.95 25.69
N PHE A 71 10.49 11.73 24.80
CA PHE A 71 9.57 12.82 25.14
C PHE A 71 8.34 12.36 25.93
N LEU A 72 7.74 11.23 25.55
CA LEU A 72 6.56 10.69 26.21
C LEU A 72 6.89 9.97 27.54
N GLN A 73 8.15 10.00 28.00
CA GLN A 73 8.64 9.44 29.26
C GLN A 73 8.22 7.97 29.48
N GLY A 74 7.98 7.24 28.41
CA GLY A 74 7.52 5.88 28.47
C GLY A 74 8.67 4.90 28.27
N ASP A 75 8.97 4.11 29.30
CA ASP A 75 9.61 2.81 29.09
C ASP A 75 8.68 1.91 28.28
N ARG A 76 7.44 2.35 28.05
CA ARG A 76 6.43 1.71 27.24
C ARG A 76 5.77 2.73 26.30
N PHE A 77 5.97 2.58 25.01
CA PHE A 77 5.12 3.17 23.99
C PHE A 77 3.71 2.61 24.18
N LEU A 78 2.76 3.47 24.58
CA LEU A 78 1.34 3.21 24.44
C LEU A 78 0.86 1.87 25.04
N THR A 79 0.64 1.83 26.32
CA THR A 79 -0.25 0.80 26.88
C THR A 79 -1.67 1.12 26.44
N GLY A 80 -2.31 0.22 25.69
CA GLY A 80 -3.65 0.41 25.11
C GLY A 80 -4.79 0.70 26.08
N ASP A 81 -4.53 0.70 27.39
CA ASP A 81 -5.53 0.93 28.45
C ASP A 81 -5.58 2.38 28.96
N SER A 82 -4.55 3.21 28.69
CA SER A 82 -4.60 4.64 29.02
C SER A 82 -4.36 5.46 27.76
N LEU A 83 -5.35 6.24 27.35
CA LEU A 83 -5.21 7.28 26.32
C LEU A 83 -4.47 8.52 26.87
N GLU A 84 -3.53 8.32 27.79
CA GLU A 84 -2.86 9.43 28.47
C GLU A 84 -1.78 10.08 27.60
N GLN A 85 -0.98 9.27 26.93
CA GLN A 85 0.05 9.74 26.00
C GLN A 85 -0.12 9.02 24.67
N ILE A 86 -0.25 9.76 23.58
CA ILE A 86 -0.58 9.19 22.27
C ILE A 86 0.46 9.60 21.26
N PHE A 87 1.00 8.59 20.56
CA PHE A 87 1.79 8.77 19.36
C PHE A 87 1.29 7.83 18.26
N PHE A 88 1.28 8.28 17.03
CA PHE A 88 1.10 7.43 15.85
C PHE A 88 1.71 8.06 14.59
N SER A 89 2.12 7.22 13.65
CA SER A 89 2.58 7.67 12.35
C SER A 89 1.41 7.69 11.37
N SER A 90 1.09 8.88 10.85
CA SER A 90 0.05 9.08 9.83
C SER A 90 0.47 8.57 8.47
N LYS A 91 1.73 8.74 8.09
CA LYS A 91 2.26 8.26 6.81
C LYS A 91 2.22 6.73 6.69
N GLY A 92 2.27 6.00 7.80
CA GLY A 92 2.03 4.57 7.90
C GLY A 92 3.03 3.66 7.19
N HIS A 93 3.60 4.06 6.07
CA HIS A 93 4.58 3.26 5.34
C HIS A 93 5.94 3.16 6.06
N ASP A 94 6.18 3.91 7.14
CA ASP A 94 7.28 3.72 8.08
C ASP A 94 6.97 2.71 9.21
N ALA A 95 5.94 1.88 9.04
CA ALA A 95 5.60 0.82 10.00
C ALA A 95 6.80 -0.02 10.47
N PRO A 96 7.78 -0.41 9.62
CA PRO A 96 8.96 -1.11 10.11
C PRO A 96 9.76 -0.32 11.17
N ALA A 97 9.84 1.02 11.08
CA ALA A 97 10.46 1.86 12.10
C ALA A 97 9.64 1.90 13.39
N LEU A 98 8.31 2.03 13.28
CA LEU A 98 7.41 1.94 14.43
C LEU A 98 7.60 0.60 15.17
N TYR A 99 7.60 -0.50 14.44
CA TYR A 99 7.75 -1.84 15.03
C TYR A 99 9.13 -2.07 15.65
N ALA A 100 10.22 -1.59 15.04
CA ALA A 100 11.55 -1.65 15.63
C ALA A 100 11.65 -0.78 16.90
N SER A 101 10.96 0.34 16.93
CA SER A 101 10.86 1.20 18.11
C SER A 101 10.06 0.52 19.23
N LEU A 102 8.89 -0.08 18.93
CA LEU A 102 8.11 -0.88 19.90
C LEU A 102 8.91 -2.09 20.41
N HIS A 103 9.63 -2.78 19.54
CA HIS A 103 10.50 -3.88 19.88
C HIS A 103 11.62 -3.43 20.84
N SER A 104 12.27 -2.29 20.58
CA SER A 104 13.31 -1.75 21.47
C SER A 104 12.81 -1.40 22.87
N GLY A 105 11.50 -1.21 23.03
CA GLY A 105 10.81 -1.02 24.31
C GLY A 105 10.34 -2.29 24.98
N GLY A 106 10.41 -3.42 24.29
CA GLY A 106 9.92 -4.70 24.80
C GLY A 106 8.41 -4.91 24.63
N GLU A 107 7.71 -4.02 23.91
CA GLU A 107 6.30 -4.20 23.56
C GLU A 107 6.09 -5.27 22.50
N LEU A 108 7.10 -5.51 21.66
CA LEU A 108 7.14 -6.58 20.68
C LEU A 108 8.33 -7.51 20.94
N SER A 109 8.11 -8.80 20.85
CA SER A 109 9.16 -9.82 20.89
C SER A 109 9.95 -9.88 19.58
N ASP A 110 11.13 -10.54 19.60
CA ASP A 110 11.92 -10.80 18.40
C ASP A 110 11.10 -11.55 17.34
N ALA A 111 10.32 -12.56 17.73
CA ALA A 111 9.49 -13.33 16.83
C ALA A 111 8.38 -12.48 16.18
N GLN A 112 7.80 -11.54 16.91
CA GLN A 112 6.83 -10.61 16.34
C GLN A 112 7.49 -9.66 15.34
N LEU A 113 8.66 -9.12 15.64
CA LEU A 113 9.40 -8.24 14.71
C LEU A 113 9.64 -8.94 13.37
N PHE A 114 10.05 -10.22 13.39
CA PHE A 114 10.30 -11.01 12.18
C PHE A 114 9.03 -11.62 11.55
N SER A 115 7.85 -11.37 12.13
CA SER A 115 6.56 -11.69 11.49
C SER A 115 6.04 -10.58 10.56
N LEU A 116 6.85 -9.59 10.23
CA LEU A 116 6.48 -8.48 9.35
C LEU A 116 5.90 -8.99 8.02
N ARG A 117 4.71 -8.49 7.65
CA ARG A 117 4.00 -8.82 6.41
C ARG A 117 3.69 -10.32 6.23
N ARG A 118 3.49 -11.04 7.33
CA ARG A 118 3.01 -12.43 7.34
C ARG A 118 1.56 -12.47 7.83
N LEU A 119 0.82 -13.49 7.43
CA LEU A 119 -0.56 -13.71 7.88
C LEU A 119 -0.59 -13.88 9.41
N GLY A 120 -1.39 -13.08 10.09
CA GLY A 120 -1.45 -13.05 11.57
C GLY A 120 -0.23 -12.43 12.26
N GLY A 121 0.75 -11.93 11.50
CA GLY A 121 1.92 -11.19 12.00
C GLY A 121 1.74 -9.68 11.94
N LEU A 122 2.87 -8.94 11.93
CA LEU A 122 2.86 -7.48 11.85
C LEU A 122 2.44 -6.99 10.46
N PRO A 123 1.40 -6.14 10.35
CA PRO A 123 0.94 -5.59 9.08
C PRO A 123 1.99 -4.71 8.38
N GLY A 124 1.83 -4.53 7.07
CA GLY A 124 2.71 -3.65 6.29
C GLY A 124 2.52 -2.15 6.57
N HIS A 125 1.36 -1.78 7.12
CA HIS A 125 1.02 -0.46 7.67
C HIS A 125 0.43 -0.65 9.07
N PRO A 126 0.49 0.36 9.98
CA PRO A 126 0.02 0.19 11.34
C PRO A 126 -1.47 -0.13 11.43
N GLU A 127 -1.80 -1.21 12.11
CA GLU A 127 -3.18 -1.63 12.42
C GLU A 127 -3.35 -1.87 13.91
N THR A 128 -4.53 -1.56 14.45
CA THR A 128 -4.83 -1.63 15.89
C THR A 128 -4.80 -3.04 16.48
N VAL A 129 -4.68 -4.06 15.65
CA VAL A 129 -4.40 -5.43 16.09
C VAL A 129 -2.98 -5.61 16.63
N THR A 130 -2.07 -4.70 16.29
CA THR A 130 -0.69 -4.69 16.76
C THR A 130 -0.61 -4.01 18.14
N PRO A 131 0.02 -4.63 19.16
CA PRO A 131 0.24 -3.99 20.44
C PRO A 131 0.92 -2.62 20.29
N GLY A 132 0.45 -1.61 21.02
CA GLY A 132 0.99 -0.25 20.94
C GLY A 132 0.50 0.60 19.77
N VAL A 133 -0.28 0.07 18.84
CA VAL A 133 -0.87 0.83 17.73
C VAL A 133 -2.28 1.32 18.10
N VAL A 134 -2.47 2.63 18.18
CA VAL A 134 -3.73 3.26 18.64
C VAL A 134 -4.74 3.53 17.54
N THR A 135 -4.30 3.55 16.27
CA THR A 135 -5.18 3.78 15.12
C THR A 135 -4.58 3.22 13.84
N ASN A 136 -5.43 2.72 12.95
CA ASN A 136 -5.01 2.26 11.63
C ASN A 136 -4.55 3.45 10.78
N THR A 137 -3.44 3.29 10.05
CA THR A 137 -2.89 4.30 9.14
C THR A 137 -2.45 3.67 7.82
N GLY A 138 -1.83 4.46 6.92
CA GLY A 138 -1.42 4.02 5.58
C GLY A 138 -2.14 4.76 4.47
N SER A 139 -3.39 5.15 4.67
CA SER A 139 -4.08 6.13 3.81
C SER A 139 -3.75 7.53 4.30
N LEU A 140 -3.06 8.32 3.47
CA LEU A 140 -2.44 9.60 3.85
C LEU A 140 -3.46 10.72 4.11
N GLY A 141 -3.03 11.77 4.82
CA GLY A 141 -3.76 13.02 5.04
C GLY A 141 -4.64 13.07 6.29
N MET A 142 -4.95 11.93 6.92
CA MET A 142 -5.92 11.87 8.04
C MET A 142 -5.32 12.17 9.42
N GLY A 143 -3.99 12.25 9.54
CA GLY A 143 -3.27 12.23 10.82
C GLY A 143 -3.67 13.34 11.77
N ILE A 144 -3.64 14.59 11.34
CA ILE A 144 -4.01 15.73 12.19
C ILE A 144 -5.47 15.63 12.66
N SER A 145 -6.39 15.21 11.78
CA SER A 145 -7.79 15.01 12.15
C SER A 145 -7.96 13.96 13.26
N LYS A 146 -7.22 12.84 13.16
CA LYS A 146 -7.22 11.79 14.20
C LYS A 146 -6.60 12.29 15.50
N ALA A 147 -5.48 13.03 15.43
CA ALA A 147 -4.84 13.63 16.61
C ALA A 147 -5.77 14.58 17.35
N LYS A 148 -6.51 15.44 16.62
CA LYS A 148 -7.56 16.28 17.20
C LYS A 148 -8.65 15.46 17.90
N GLY A 149 -9.08 14.36 17.30
CA GLY A 149 -10.06 13.45 17.88
C GLY A 149 -9.59 12.86 19.21
N PHE A 150 -8.35 12.41 19.27
CA PHE A 150 -7.75 11.90 20.51
C PHE A 150 -7.62 13.00 21.58
N ALA A 151 -7.09 14.17 21.24
CA ALA A 151 -6.98 15.30 22.16
C ALA A 151 -8.36 15.71 22.71
N LYS A 152 -9.37 15.77 21.87
CA LYS A 152 -10.74 16.05 22.29
C LYS A 152 -11.30 14.97 23.21
N ALA A 153 -11.04 13.70 22.92
CA ALA A 153 -11.48 12.57 23.76
C ALA A 153 -10.83 12.61 25.16
N GLN A 154 -9.54 12.97 25.24
CA GLN A 154 -8.86 13.17 26.52
C GLN A 154 -9.53 14.28 27.34
N ARG A 155 -9.80 15.44 26.74
CA ARG A 155 -10.49 16.58 27.42
C ARG A 155 -11.93 16.27 27.81
N LEU A 156 -12.63 15.43 27.06
CA LEU A 156 -13.98 15.01 27.43
C LEU A 156 -14.00 14.08 28.63
N ARG A 157 -12.94 13.29 28.83
CA ARG A 157 -12.78 12.43 30.02
C ARG A 157 -12.27 13.22 31.23
N ASP A 158 -11.28 14.07 31.01
CA ASP A 158 -10.72 14.97 32.00
C ASP A 158 -10.52 16.36 31.38
N PRO A 159 -11.39 17.36 31.71
CA PRO A 159 -11.29 18.72 31.16
C PRO A 159 -9.96 19.42 31.47
N SER A 160 -9.21 18.96 32.49
CA SER A 160 -7.89 19.47 32.86
C SER A 160 -6.74 18.81 32.07
N SER A 161 -6.99 17.71 31.36
CA SER A 161 -5.97 16.99 30.60
C SER A 161 -5.31 17.87 29.55
N ARG A 162 -3.99 17.78 29.48
CA ARG A 162 -3.11 18.42 28.49
C ARG A 162 -2.02 17.43 28.07
N GLN A 163 -2.35 16.13 28.09
CA GLN A 163 -1.41 15.10 27.68
C GLN A 163 -1.15 15.21 26.17
N PRO A 164 0.12 15.15 25.75
CA PRO A 164 0.46 15.33 24.33
C PRO A 164 -0.12 14.24 23.45
N VAL A 165 -0.59 14.66 22.28
CA VAL A 165 -0.98 13.79 21.17
C VAL A 165 -0.05 14.12 20.01
N VAL A 166 0.94 13.24 19.80
CA VAL A 166 1.96 13.41 18.77
C VAL A 166 1.58 12.61 17.52
N VAL A 167 1.65 13.25 16.37
CA VAL A 167 1.43 12.60 15.07
C VAL A 167 2.59 12.88 14.13
N LEU A 168 3.12 11.82 13.51
CA LEU A 168 4.17 11.91 12.51
C LEU A 168 3.58 11.88 11.10
N LEU A 169 3.87 12.92 10.32
CA LEU A 169 3.46 13.09 8.92
C LEU A 169 4.67 12.90 7.99
N GLY A 170 4.41 12.60 6.71
CA GLY A 170 5.42 12.70 5.65
C GLY A 170 5.33 14.03 4.91
N ASP A 171 6.41 14.46 4.28
CA ASP A 171 6.41 15.68 3.45
C ASP A 171 5.57 15.52 2.18
N GLY A 172 5.58 14.35 1.54
CA GLY A 172 4.65 14.01 0.46
C GLY A 172 3.19 14.00 0.91
N GLU A 173 2.91 13.57 2.14
CA GLU A 173 1.57 13.60 2.73
C GLU A 173 1.00 15.02 2.83
N LEU A 174 1.84 16.04 2.90
CA LEU A 174 1.40 17.44 2.91
C LEU A 174 0.71 17.89 1.60
N ASN A 175 0.82 17.11 0.53
CA ASN A 175 0.05 17.36 -0.70
C ASN A 175 -1.45 17.14 -0.48
N GLU A 176 -1.83 16.29 0.47
CA GLU A 176 -3.22 15.97 0.80
C GLU A 176 -3.98 17.18 1.36
N GLY A 177 -5.10 17.51 0.75
CA GLY A 177 -5.94 18.64 1.16
C GLY A 177 -6.42 18.53 2.60
N GLN A 178 -6.73 17.31 3.10
CA GLN A 178 -7.22 17.08 4.46
C GLN A 178 -6.21 17.49 5.54
N VAL A 179 -4.91 17.45 5.29
CA VAL A 179 -3.90 17.99 6.23
C VAL A 179 -4.21 19.45 6.54
N TRP A 180 -4.35 20.28 5.51
CA TRP A 180 -4.57 21.73 5.63
C TRP A 180 -5.99 22.06 6.11
N GLU A 181 -7.00 21.33 5.66
CA GLU A 181 -8.39 21.45 6.11
C GLU A 181 -8.51 21.24 7.63
N SER A 182 -7.73 20.32 8.19
CA SER A 182 -7.81 19.96 9.60
C SER A 182 -7.20 21.00 10.55
N MET A 183 -6.22 21.80 10.09
CA MET A 183 -5.41 22.69 10.94
C MET A 183 -6.18 23.83 11.61
N PRO A 184 -7.06 24.59 10.92
CA PRO A 184 -7.83 25.66 11.55
C PRO A 184 -8.71 25.18 12.71
N GLY A 185 -9.24 23.97 12.59
CA GLY A 185 -10.07 23.37 13.64
C GLY A 185 -9.30 23.10 14.94
N ALA A 186 -8.03 22.71 14.88
CA ALA A 186 -7.19 22.54 16.07
C ALA A 186 -6.97 23.87 16.80
N VAL A 187 -6.71 24.95 16.06
CA VAL A 187 -6.56 26.30 16.62
C VAL A 187 -7.86 26.79 17.24
N LYS A 188 -8.99 26.67 16.52
CA LYS A 188 -10.32 27.05 17.03
C LYS A 188 -10.68 26.37 18.34
N GLU A 189 -10.38 25.09 18.48
CA GLU A 189 -10.65 24.30 19.69
C GLU A 189 -9.57 24.49 20.78
N GLY A 190 -8.50 25.24 20.49
CA GLY A 190 -7.38 25.49 21.40
C GLY A 190 -6.63 24.22 21.81
N LEU A 191 -6.44 23.26 20.89
CA LEU A 191 -5.86 21.95 21.15
C LEU A 191 -4.32 22.01 21.16
N GLY A 192 -3.74 22.73 22.12
CA GLY A 192 -2.29 22.91 22.27
C GLY A 192 -1.53 21.61 22.56
N GLU A 193 -2.21 20.54 22.99
CA GLU A 193 -1.64 19.22 23.17
C GLU A 193 -1.37 18.46 21.85
N VAL A 194 -1.90 18.94 20.71
CA VAL A 194 -1.65 18.33 19.40
C VAL A 194 -0.30 18.80 18.85
N ILE A 195 0.61 17.88 18.65
CA ILE A 195 1.94 18.11 18.08
C ILE A 195 2.06 17.29 16.80
N ALA A 196 2.11 17.97 15.66
CA ALA A 196 2.37 17.34 14.36
C ALA A 196 3.86 17.48 14.01
N ILE A 197 4.52 16.39 13.74
CA ILE A 197 5.90 16.35 13.25
C ILE A 197 5.87 15.96 11.78
N VAL A 198 6.64 16.62 10.95
CA VAL A 198 6.82 16.28 9.53
C VAL A 198 8.21 15.69 9.34
N ASP A 199 8.29 14.43 8.92
CA ASP A 199 9.52 13.83 8.39
C ASP A 199 9.80 14.45 7.02
N SER A 200 10.58 15.54 7.02
CA SER A 200 10.85 16.37 5.84
C SER A 200 12.16 15.95 5.19
N ASN A 201 12.14 14.80 4.52
CA ASN A 201 13.32 14.26 3.83
C ASN A 201 13.45 14.74 2.38
N GLY A 202 12.46 15.47 1.86
CA GLY A 202 12.47 16.07 0.54
C GLY A 202 12.17 15.12 -0.62
N ILE A 203 11.89 13.83 -0.36
CA ILE A 203 11.71 12.80 -1.41
C ILE A 203 10.39 12.06 -1.18
N GLN A 204 9.51 12.09 -2.19
CA GLN A 204 8.25 11.34 -2.23
C GLN A 204 8.46 9.89 -2.69
N SER A 205 7.45 9.29 -3.34
CA SER A 205 7.58 7.91 -3.81
C SER A 205 8.59 7.79 -4.94
N ASP A 206 8.48 8.63 -5.95
CA ASP A 206 9.29 8.57 -7.15
C ASP A 206 10.57 9.41 -7.07
N THR A 207 10.45 10.68 -6.64
CA THR A 207 11.53 11.67 -6.72
C THR A 207 11.37 12.78 -5.67
N TRP A 208 12.14 13.86 -5.84
CA TRP A 208 12.08 15.01 -4.97
C TRP A 208 10.69 15.67 -4.91
N THR A 209 10.27 16.08 -3.72
CA THR A 209 8.97 16.77 -3.50
C THR A 209 8.82 18.03 -4.37
N HIS A 210 9.89 18.78 -4.57
CA HIS A 210 9.86 20.01 -5.38
C HIS A 210 9.77 19.72 -6.89
N HIS A 211 10.09 18.51 -7.35
CA HIS A 211 9.88 18.07 -8.74
C HIS A 211 8.46 17.51 -8.96
N THR A 212 7.86 16.98 -7.90
CA THR A 212 6.51 16.38 -7.97
C THR A 212 5.43 17.45 -7.78
N LEU A 213 5.32 17.99 -6.58
CA LEU A 213 4.37 19.06 -6.23
C LEU A 213 4.97 19.95 -5.12
N PRO A 214 5.57 21.10 -5.45
CA PRO A 214 6.23 21.95 -4.46
C PRO A 214 5.23 22.59 -3.50
N MET A 215 5.45 22.43 -2.20
CA MET A 215 4.58 22.93 -1.13
C MET A 215 4.95 24.33 -0.65
N GLY A 216 6.05 24.90 -1.13
CA GLY A 216 6.56 26.20 -0.66
C GLY A 216 7.04 26.14 0.79
N ASP A 217 6.95 27.25 1.51
CA ASP A 217 7.34 27.33 2.92
C ASP A 217 6.23 26.79 3.82
N VAL A 218 6.35 25.51 4.22
CA VAL A 218 5.35 24.82 5.06
C VAL A 218 5.32 25.34 6.49
N VAL A 219 6.44 25.89 7.01
CA VAL A 219 6.52 26.51 8.34
C VAL A 219 5.70 27.80 8.33
N ALA A 220 5.90 28.66 7.32
CA ALA A 220 5.12 29.88 7.16
C ALA A 220 3.62 29.60 6.95
N ARG A 221 3.26 28.54 6.19
CA ARG A 221 1.86 28.14 5.98
C ARG A 221 1.20 27.71 7.28
N ALA A 222 1.86 26.87 8.09
CA ALA A 222 1.33 26.42 9.38
C ALA A 222 1.20 27.61 10.37
N SER A 223 2.19 28.50 10.42
CA SER A 223 2.15 29.71 11.24
C SER A 223 1.01 30.65 10.85
N ALA A 224 0.74 30.82 9.55
CA ALA A 224 -0.35 31.66 9.04
C ALA A 224 -1.74 31.17 9.47
N VAL A 225 -1.89 29.86 9.73
CA VAL A 225 -3.14 29.26 10.24
C VAL A 225 -3.23 29.39 11.77
N GLY A 226 -2.16 29.81 12.46
CA GLY A 226 -2.13 30.01 13.92
C GLY A 226 -1.49 28.89 14.71
N TRP A 227 -0.79 27.95 14.06
CA TRP A 227 0.02 26.95 14.73
C TRP A 227 1.36 27.53 15.22
N HIS A 228 1.88 26.99 16.31
CA HIS A 228 3.29 27.17 16.66
C HIS A 228 4.11 26.29 15.73
N ALA A 229 4.85 26.91 14.80
CA ALA A 229 5.58 26.17 13.76
C ALA A 229 7.09 26.44 13.90
N VAL A 230 7.86 25.35 13.98
CA VAL A 230 9.32 25.37 14.13
C VAL A 230 9.98 24.34 13.21
N GLU A 231 11.29 24.51 13.00
CA GLU A 231 12.12 23.60 12.22
C GLU A 231 13.29 23.08 13.08
N CYS A 232 13.67 21.80 12.91
CA CYS A 232 14.82 21.22 13.61
C CYS A 232 15.56 20.20 12.71
N ALA A 233 16.77 19.81 13.11
CA ALA A 233 17.50 18.71 12.49
C ALA A 233 16.84 17.38 12.87
N GLY A 234 16.12 16.76 11.93
CA GLY A 234 15.29 15.57 12.18
C GLY A 234 16.08 14.27 12.36
N ASN A 235 17.34 14.22 11.92
CA ASN A 235 18.25 13.10 12.18
C ASN A 235 19.18 13.32 13.39
N ASP A 236 18.87 14.31 14.20
CA ASP A 236 19.42 14.52 15.52
C ASP A 236 18.30 14.36 16.56
N PRO A 237 18.25 13.23 17.30
CA PRO A 237 17.16 12.97 18.22
C PRO A 237 17.10 13.95 19.40
N ASP A 238 18.21 14.58 19.78
CA ASP A 238 18.25 15.59 20.85
C ASP A 238 17.65 16.92 20.37
N GLU A 239 17.88 17.33 19.13
CA GLU A 239 17.21 18.49 18.54
C GLU A 239 15.70 18.26 18.38
N VAL A 240 15.29 17.08 17.93
CA VAL A 240 13.86 16.71 17.86
C VAL A 240 13.23 16.72 19.26
N LEU A 241 13.91 16.18 20.27
CA LEU A 241 13.44 16.22 21.66
C LEU A 241 13.30 17.65 22.16
N SER A 242 14.25 18.52 21.87
CA SER A 242 14.20 19.94 22.24
C SER A 242 13.00 20.66 21.61
N ALA A 243 12.71 20.40 20.32
CA ALA A 243 11.55 20.96 19.63
C ALA A 243 10.22 20.44 20.22
N LEU A 244 10.17 19.17 20.63
CA LEU A 244 9.01 18.58 21.31
C LEU A 244 8.74 19.22 22.69
N GLU A 245 9.81 19.48 23.48
CA GLU A 245 9.67 20.15 24.77
C GLU A 245 9.27 21.63 24.62
N GLU A 246 9.74 22.32 23.58
CA GLU A 246 9.27 23.65 23.21
C GLU A 246 7.77 23.62 22.88
N ALA A 247 7.34 22.66 22.03
CA ALA A 247 5.94 22.46 21.66
C ALA A 247 5.04 22.18 22.86
N ARG A 248 5.50 21.38 23.84
CA ARG A 248 4.77 21.14 25.11
C ARG A 248 4.53 22.41 25.90
N GLY A 249 5.43 23.38 25.81
CA GLY A 249 5.34 24.67 26.48
C GLY A 249 4.42 25.69 25.81
N ASP A 250 4.03 25.48 24.55
CA ASP A 250 3.15 26.41 23.82
C ASP A 250 1.67 26.05 24.02
N SER A 251 0.81 27.05 24.08
CA SER A 251 -0.64 26.85 24.23
C SER A 251 -1.36 26.57 22.90
N ARG A 252 -0.69 26.79 21.77
CA ARG A 252 -1.20 26.53 20.42
C ARG A 252 -0.86 25.10 19.99
N PRO A 253 -1.62 24.49 19.07
CA PRO A 253 -1.15 23.28 18.41
C PRO A 253 0.19 23.53 17.71
N SER A 254 1.10 22.54 17.74
CA SER A 254 2.47 22.71 17.24
C SER A 254 2.73 21.90 15.98
N PHE A 255 3.49 22.50 15.06
CA PHE A 255 3.88 21.91 13.78
C PHE A 255 5.41 21.96 13.66
N ILE A 256 6.06 20.79 13.82
CA ILE A 256 7.51 20.66 13.81
C ILE A 256 7.94 20.09 12.45
N VAL A 257 8.74 20.84 11.69
CA VAL A 257 9.34 20.38 10.45
C VAL A 257 10.72 19.80 10.77
N ALA A 258 10.79 18.48 10.91
CA ALA A 258 12.04 17.77 11.18
C ALA A 258 12.75 17.48 9.84
N ARG A 259 13.84 18.21 9.57
CA ARG A 259 14.65 18.01 8.36
C ARG A 259 15.46 16.73 8.50
N THR A 260 15.14 15.76 7.66
CA THR A 260 15.75 14.44 7.66
C THR A 260 16.39 14.13 6.31
N THR A 261 17.09 13.02 6.25
CA THR A 261 17.65 12.46 5.01
C THR A 261 17.01 11.09 4.76
N LYS A 262 16.40 10.89 3.60
CA LYS A 262 15.80 9.59 3.23
C LYS A 262 16.91 8.54 3.15
N GLY A 263 16.72 7.39 3.84
CA GLY A 263 17.75 6.36 3.92
C GLY A 263 18.85 6.63 4.96
N SER A 264 18.65 7.58 5.89
CA SER A 264 19.62 7.97 6.92
C SER A 264 20.20 6.78 7.67
N GLY A 265 21.51 6.77 7.84
CA GLY A 265 22.29 5.69 8.46
C GLY A 265 23.04 4.80 7.47
N ILE A 266 22.71 4.84 6.17
CA ILE A 266 23.41 4.12 5.11
C ILE A 266 23.94 5.11 4.08
N SER A 267 25.27 5.23 4.02
CA SER A 267 25.97 6.28 3.27
C SER A 267 25.57 6.41 1.79
N TRP A 268 25.35 5.30 1.12
CA TRP A 268 24.97 5.28 -0.30
C TRP A 268 23.45 5.42 -0.53
N MET A 269 22.60 5.19 0.47
CA MET A 269 21.14 5.50 0.38
C MET A 269 20.87 6.99 0.54
N GLU A 270 21.70 7.69 1.32
CA GLU A 270 21.60 9.13 1.56
C GLU A 270 21.99 9.95 0.33
N ALA A 271 22.83 9.39 -0.55
CA ALA A 271 23.42 10.08 -1.70
C ALA A 271 22.48 10.09 -2.91
N PHE A 272 21.26 10.66 -2.78
CA PHE A 272 20.31 10.78 -3.89
C PHE A 272 20.57 12.06 -4.69
N PRO A 273 20.81 11.97 -6.02
CA PRO A 273 21.14 13.15 -6.82
C PRO A 273 19.91 14.01 -7.14
N GLU A 274 20.13 15.33 -7.28
CA GLU A 274 19.08 16.31 -7.55
C GLU A 274 18.57 16.34 -8.99
N ASN A 275 19.05 15.48 -9.88
CA ASN A 275 18.69 15.51 -11.30
C ASN A 275 17.28 14.96 -11.62
N GLY A 276 16.43 14.71 -10.62
CA GLY A 276 15.08 14.20 -10.81
C GLY A 276 14.99 12.69 -11.08
N ALA A 277 16.06 11.96 -10.79
CA ALA A 277 16.09 10.51 -10.89
C ALA A 277 15.10 9.83 -9.92
N TYR A 278 14.81 8.56 -10.15
CA TYR A 278 13.96 7.76 -9.28
C TYR A 278 14.69 7.26 -8.04
N TYR A 279 14.11 7.44 -6.86
CA TYR A 279 14.65 6.93 -5.60
C TYR A 279 14.38 5.45 -5.41
N GLN A 280 15.36 4.60 -5.67
CA GLN A 280 15.19 3.13 -5.70
C GLN A 280 14.91 2.48 -4.34
N PHE A 281 15.21 3.15 -3.24
CA PHE A 281 15.11 2.60 -1.88
C PHE A 281 13.83 3.04 -1.16
N HIS A 282 12.80 3.43 -1.91
CA HIS A 282 11.50 3.75 -1.31
C HIS A 282 10.90 2.50 -0.66
N SER A 283 10.88 1.38 -1.37
CA SER A 283 10.33 0.11 -0.89
C SER A 283 11.09 -1.10 -1.47
N GLY A 284 10.93 -2.26 -0.82
CA GLY A 284 11.51 -3.54 -1.22
C GLY A 284 12.67 -3.97 -0.33
N ALA A 285 12.98 -5.27 -0.36
CA ALA A 285 14.20 -5.81 0.24
C ALA A 285 15.40 -5.52 -0.65
N LEU A 286 16.59 -5.44 -0.04
CA LEU A 286 17.82 -5.19 -0.76
C LEU A 286 18.34 -6.48 -1.43
N ALA A 287 19.09 -6.31 -2.52
CA ALA A 287 19.92 -7.40 -3.02
C ALA A 287 20.95 -7.80 -1.95
N VAL A 288 21.26 -9.10 -1.83
CA VAL A 288 22.11 -9.64 -0.76
C VAL A 288 23.43 -8.86 -0.56
N PRO A 289 24.21 -8.51 -1.60
CA PRO A 289 25.45 -7.75 -1.40
C PRO A 289 25.22 -6.35 -0.79
N LEU A 290 24.14 -5.66 -1.17
CA LEU A 290 23.77 -4.36 -0.61
C LEU A 290 23.27 -4.49 0.83
N TYR A 291 22.54 -5.57 1.12
CA TYR A 291 22.10 -5.88 2.48
C TYR A 291 23.31 -6.10 3.41
N ASP A 292 24.28 -6.90 3.00
CA ASP A 292 25.49 -7.20 3.79
C ASP A 292 26.30 -5.94 4.06
N GLN A 293 26.42 -5.06 3.08
CA GLN A 293 27.09 -3.76 3.24
C GLN A 293 26.34 -2.87 4.24
N ALA A 294 25.02 -2.74 4.08
CA ALA A 294 24.18 -1.93 4.96
C ALA A 294 24.21 -2.44 6.40
N ALA A 295 24.08 -3.76 6.60
CA ALA A 295 24.17 -4.38 7.92
C ALA A 295 25.53 -4.12 8.57
N SER A 296 26.62 -4.21 7.81
CA SER A 296 27.98 -3.93 8.32
C SER A 296 28.14 -2.47 8.76
N GLU A 297 27.61 -1.50 7.98
CA GLU A 297 27.65 -0.09 8.36
C GLU A 297 26.88 0.14 9.69
N LEU A 298 25.68 -0.41 9.84
CA LEU A 298 24.85 -0.23 11.04
C LEU A 298 25.43 -0.92 12.28
N ILE A 299 25.99 -2.13 12.12
CA ILE A 299 26.65 -2.84 13.23
C ILE A 299 27.85 -2.04 13.75
N ASN A 300 28.62 -1.42 12.87
CA ASN A 300 29.76 -0.60 13.25
C ASN A 300 29.33 0.68 13.99
N ARG A 301 28.21 1.29 13.60
CA ARG A 301 27.67 2.50 14.28
C ARG A 301 27.20 2.22 15.70
N PHE A 302 26.50 1.13 15.94
CA PHE A 302 25.97 0.74 17.25
C PHE A 302 27.06 0.36 18.29
N GLY A 303 28.29 0.40 18.00
CA GLY A 303 29.39 0.12 18.94
C GLY A 303 30.28 1.34 19.21
N GLY A 304 29.88 2.54 18.76
CA GLY A 304 30.72 3.75 18.86
C GLY A 304 31.90 3.72 17.89
N GLY A 305 31.87 2.85 16.87
CA GLY A 305 32.83 2.85 15.78
C GLY A 305 32.60 4.06 14.87
N SER A 306 33.69 4.79 14.55
CA SER A 306 33.62 5.82 13.50
C SER A 306 33.23 5.16 12.18
N PRO A 307 32.36 5.79 11.35
CA PRO A 307 31.92 5.23 10.07
C PRO A 307 33.07 4.87 9.11
N ASN A 308 34.29 5.28 9.42
CA ASN A 308 35.51 5.03 8.61
C ASN A 308 36.45 3.99 9.24
N GLU A 309 36.20 3.44 10.42
CA GLU A 309 37.08 2.45 11.04
C GLU A 309 36.51 1.04 10.79
N GLY A 310 36.95 0.39 9.73
CA GLY A 310 36.70 -1.03 9.47
C GLY A 310 36.19 -1.37 8.07
N VAL A 311 35.84 -0.43 7.27
CA VAL A 311 35.70 -0.62 5.83
C VAL A 311 37.13 -0.64 5.24
N THR A 312 37.82 -1.79 5.39
CA THR A 312 38.88 -2.11 4.42
C THR A 312 38.24 -1.95 3.07
N SER A 313 38.80 -1.08 2.24
CA SER A 313 38.40 -0.79 0.87
C SER A 313 37.93 -2.06 0.15
N ALA A 314 36.69 -2.47 0.41
CA ALA A 314 35.97 -3.26 -0.55
C ALA A 314 35.98 -2.37 -1.79
N GLU A 315 36.51 -2.87 -2.88
CA GLU A 315 36.39 -2.24 -4.20
C GLU A 315 34.97 -1.69 -4.26
N PRO A 316 34.77 -0.45 -4.75
CA PRO A 316 33.41 0.12 -4.81
C PRO A 316 32.56 -0.96 -5.42
N VAL A 317 31.68 -1.55 -4.61
CA VAL A 317 30.65 -2.47 -5.10
C VAL A 317 30.10 -1.71 -6.27
N LEU A 318 30.22 -2.28 -7.46
CA LEU A 318 29.68 -1.73 -8.68
C LEU A 318 28.29 -1.23 -8.28
N VAL A 319 28.18 0.09 -8.07
CA VAL A 319 26.88 0.71 -7.89
C VAL A 319 26.19 0.31 -9.18
N LEU A 320 25.41 -0.75 -9.12
CA LEU A 320 24.48 -1.07 -10.18
C LEU A 320 23.84 0.26 -10.46
N ASP A 321 24.14 0.83 -11.66
CA ASP A 321 23.69 2.17 -12.01
C ASP A 321 22.33 2.36 -11.31
N PRO A 322 22.24 3.18 -10.25
CA PRO A 322 21.03 3.30 -9.47
C PRO A 322 19.85 3.74 -10.33
N TYR A 323 20.12 4.05 -11.59
CA TYR A 323 19.21 4.56 -12.61
C TYR A 323 18.97 3.58 -13.77
N SER A 324 19.62 2.40 -13.75
CA SER A 324 19.26 1.34 -14.68
C SER A 324 17.88 0.80 -14.31
N PRO A 325 16.87 0.91 -15.18
CA PRO A 325 15.56 0.35 -14.88
C PRO A 325 15.74 -1.14 -14.57
N LYS A 326 15.33 -1.56 -13.36
CA LYS A 326 15.30 -2.99 -13.03
C LYS A 326 14.47 -3.67 -14.10
N ALA A 327 15.02 -4.71 -14.74
CA ALA A 327 14.24 -5.55 -15.63
C ALA A 327 13.03 -6.06 -14.84
N ARG A 328 11.86 -5.53 -15.13
CA ARG A 328 10.63 -5.93 -14.47
C ARG A 328 10.17 -7.26 -15.08
N PRO A 329 9.74 -8.23 -14.28
CA PRO A 329 9.05 -9.39 -14.84
C PRO A 329 7.80 -8.92 -15.59
N THR A 330 7.39 -9.67 -16.62
CA THR A 330 6.16 -9.35 -17.34
C THR A 330 4.98 -9.27 -16.36
N SER A 331 4.35 -8.13 -16.30
CA SER A 331 3.24 -7.82 -15.40
C SER A 331 2.20 -6.99 -16.14
N MET A 332 1.01 -6.84 -15.57
CA MET A 332 -0.02 -5.96 -16.14
C MET A 332 0.47 -4.50 -16.20
N VAL A 333 1.31 -4.07 -15.25
CA VAL A 333 1.93 -2.72 -15.26
C VAL A 333 2.89 -2.56 -16.44
N SER A 334 3.76 -3.56 -16.69
CA SER A 334 4.71 -3.49 -17.82
C SER A 334 4.04 -3.58 -19.20
N ILE A 335 2.87 -4.23 -19.29
CA ILE A 335 2.03 -4.21 -20.48
C ILE A 335 1.46 -2.80 -20.70
N TRP A 336 0.91 -2.21 -19.65
CA TRP A 336 0.36 -0.86 -19.71
C TRP A 336 1.39 0.20 -20.08
N GLU A 337 2.58 0.11 -19.52
CA GLU A 337 3.70 1.01 -19.80
C GLU A 337 3.96 1.23 -21.30
N ASN A 338 4.00 0.13 -22.05
CA ASN A 338 4.16 0.19 -23.51
C ASN A 338 2.86 0.62 -24.22
N MET A 339 1.73 0.11 -23.75
CA MET A 339 0.42 0.40 -24.32
C MET A 339 0.05 1.88 -24.19
N LEU A 340 0.35 2.52 -23.05
CA LEU A 340 0.10 3.95 -22.86
C LEU A 340 0.85 4.80 -23.88
N VAL A 341 2.11 4.47 -24.15
CA VAL A 341 2.89 5.14 -25.19
C VAL A 341 2.22 5.02 -26.55
N ASP A 342 1.82 3.81 -26.93
CA ASP A 342 1.15 3.56 -28.22
C ASP A 342 -0.19 4.31 -28.32
N VAL A 343 -0.97 4.35 -27.26
CA VAL A 343 -2.26 5.06 -27.20
C VAL A 343 -2.04 6.57 -27.35
N MET A 344 -1.05 7.14 -26.67
CA MET A 344 -0.74 8.57 -26.75
C MET A 344 -0.12 8.97 -28.10
N GLU A 345 0.65 8.07 -28.75
CA GLU A 345 1.16 8.29 -30.10
C GLU A 345 0.02 8.34 -31.13
N LYS A 346 -0.91 7.39 -31.05
CA LYS A 346 -2.03 7.27 -31.99
C LYS A 346 -3.13 8.31 -31.80
N ASN A 347 -3.29 8.82 -30.56
CA ASN A 347 -4.37 9.76 -30.23
C ASN A 347 -3.82 11.01 -29.50
N PRO A 348 -3.72 12.16 -30.20
CA PRO A 348 -3.20 13.39 -29.62
C PRO A 348 -4.10 14.04 -28.55
N LEU A 349 -5.36 13.59 -28.42
CA LEU A 349 -6.30 14.09 -27.41
C LEU A 349 -6.10 13.39 -26.06
N VAL A 350 -5.34 12.30 -26.01
CA VAL A 350 -5.05 11.58 -24.76
C VAL A 350 -4.05 12.35 -23.92
N VAL A 351 -4.41 12.57 -22.66
CA VAL A 351 -3.59 13.22 -21.60
C VAL A 351 -3.47 12.26 -20.41
N ALA A 352 -2.26 12.00 -19.96
CA ALA A 352 -2.02 11.16 -18.78
C ALA A 352 -1.86 12.01 -17.52
N LEU A 353 -2.55 11.67 -16.45
CA LEU A 353 -2.42 12.27 -15.13
C LEU A 353 -1.96 11.20 -14.12
N ASP A 354 -1.02 11.55 -13.23
CA ASP A 354 -0.45 10.60 -12.27
C ASP A 354 -0.31 11.23 -10.87
N GLY A 355 -0.56 10.41 -9.84
CA GLY A 355 -0.56 10.80 -8.44
C GLY A 355 0.72 10.43 -7.68
N ASP A 356 1.92 10.75 -8.19
CA ASP A 356 3.23 10.42 -7.60
C ASP A 356 3.55 8.92 -7.57
N LEU A 357 3.12 8.18 -8.59
CA LEU A 357 3.25 6.74 -8.68
C LEU A 357 3.74 6.28 -10.07
N SER A 358 4.48 7.12 -10.80
CA SER A 358 4.74 6.90 -12.23
C SER A 358 5.44 5.58 -12.55
N TYR A 359 6.26 5.07 -11.64
CA TYR A 359 6.88 3.75 -11.79
C TYR A 359 5.93 2.61 -11.42
N ASP A 360 5.10 2.79 -10.41
CA ASP A 360 4.15 1.77 -9.97
C ASP A 360 2.94 1.64 -10.89
N THR A 361 2.60 2.72 -11.60
CA THR A 361 1.50 2.78 -12.58
C THR A 361 1.99 2.61 -14.03
N GLY A 362 3.31 2.55 -14.27
CA GLY A 362 3.88 2.40 -15.61
C GLY A 362 3.75 3.65 -16.49
N THR A 363 3.63 4.85 -15.90
CA THR A 363 3.47 6.10 -16.68
C THR A 363 4.77 6.84 -16.95
N HIS A 364 5.90 6.40 -16.35
CA HIS A 364 7.18 7.12 -16.43
C HIS A 364 7.72 7.27 -17.86
N ILE A 365 7.54 6.29 -18.77
CA ILE A 365 7.98 6.42 -20.17
C ILE A 365 7.11 7.46 -20.90
N ALA A 366 5.80 7.49 -20.63
CA ALA A 366 4.90 8.49 -21.20
C ALA A 366 5.26 9.91 -20.73
N ARG A 367 5.69 10.06 -19.46
CA ARG A 367 6.20 11.32 -18.92
C ARG A 367 7.40 11.85 -19.71
N GLU A 368 8.33 10.98 -20.05
CA GLU A 368 9.53 11.36 -20.80
C GLU A 368 9.23 11.68 -22.28
N LYS A 369 8.36 10.88 -22.92
CA LYS A 369 8.04 11.04 -24.34
C LYS A 369 7.03 12.16 -24.64
N PHE A 370 6.09 12.43 -23.74
CA PHE A 370 4.98 13.36 -23.94
C PHE A 370 4.85 14.37 -22.80
N PRO A 371 5.90 15.13 -22.45
CA PRO A 371 5.88 16.02 -21.28
C PRO A 371 4.75 17.04 -21.31
N ASP A 372 4.31 17.50 -22.49
CA ASP A 372 3.20 18.46 -22.65
C ASP A 372 1.81 17.82 -22.46
N ARG A 373 1.72 16.50 -22.44
CA ARG A 373 0.47 15.73 -22.27
C ARG A 373 0.55 14.77 -21.07
N TYR A 374 1.52 14.99 -20.19
CA TYR A 374 1.65 14.30 -18.94
C TYR A 374 1.57 15.32 -17.79
N ILE A 375 0.73 15.04 -16.82
CA ILE A 375 0.50 15.91 -15.66
C ILE A 375 0.82 15.12 -14.40
N GLN A 376 1.86 15.55 -13.68
CA GLN A 376 2.14 15.06 -12.33
C GLN A 376 1.36 15.89 -11.34
N SER A 377 0.39 15.27 -10.66
CA SER A 377 -0.51 15.95 -9.72
C SER A 377 -0.01 15.89 -8.27
N GLY A 378 1.02 15.09 -7.97
CA GLY A 378 1.42 14.78 -6.60
C GLY A 378 0.37 13.91 -5.89
N ILE A 379 0.50 13.76 -4.58
CA ILE A 379 -0.43 12.97 -3.76
C ILE A 379 -1.68 13.82 -3.48
N ALA A 380 -2.48 14.08 -4.52
CA ALA A 380 -3.64 14.97 -4.50
C ALA A 380 -4.75 14.46 -5.44
N GLU A 381 -5.31 13.28 -5.15
CA GLU A 381 -6.24 12.59 -6.05
C GLU A 381 -7.52 13.38 -6.32
N GLN A 382 -8.01 14.16 -5.35
CA GLN A 382 -9.21 14.99 -5.53
C GLN A 382 -8.98 16.12 -6.55
N ASP A 383 -7.83 16.77 -6.50
CA ASP A 383 -7.42 17.81 -7.47
C ASP A 383 -7.22 17.20 -8.86
N MET A 384 -6.48 16.09 -8.93
CA MET A 384 -6.21 15.34 -10.15
C MET A 384 -7.49 14.95 -10.88
N VAL A 385 -8.46 14.39 -10.16
CA VAL A 385 -9.74 13.95 -10.73
C VAL A 385 -10.60 15.12 -11.17
N SER A 386 -10.64 16.22 -10.40
CA SER A 386 -11.37 17.43 -10.78
C SER A 386 -10.79 18.06 -12.06
N MET A 387 -9.46 18.13 -12.16
CA MET A 387 -8.77 18.61 -13.37
C MET A 387 -9.08 17.71 -14.57
N ALA A 388 -9.07 16.38 -14.39
CA ALA A 388 -9.40 15.42 -15.44
C ALA A 388 -10.82 15.66 -15.99
N GLY A 389 -11.82 15.92 -15.14
CA GLY A 389 -13.18 16.25 -15.58
C GLY A 389 -13.21 17.46 -16.53
N THR A 390 -12.52 18.53 -16.18
CA THR A 390 -12.49 19.76 -17.00
C THR A 390 -11.67 19.58 -18.29
N LEU A 391 -10.64 18.76 -18.28
CA LEU A 391 -9.93 18.34 -19.50
C LEU A 391 -10.87 17.57 -20.45
N ALA A 392 -11.69 16.66 -19.91
CA ALA A 392 -12.67 15.92 -20.70
C ALA A 392 -13.74 16.84 -21.30
N LEU A 393 -14.27 17.79 -20.54
CA LEU A 393 -15.21 18.83 -21.03
C LEU A 393 -14.59 19.72 -22.11
N SER A 394 -13.26 19.86 -22.10
CA SER A 394 -12.49 20.60 -23.10
C SER A 394 -12.15 19.77 -24.35
N GLY A 395 -12.64 18.53 -24.44
CA GLY A 395 -12.48 17.65 -25.61
C GLY A 395 -11.26 16.74 -25.59
N PHE A 396 -10.51 16.69 -24.48
CA PHE A 396 -9.42 15.72 -24.28
C PHE A 396 -9.94 14.39 -23.73
N ILE A 397 -9.09 13.38 -23.72
CA ILE A 397 -9.34 12.07 -23.13
C ILE A 397 -8.34 11.86 -22.01
N PRO A 398 -8.66 12.29 -20.78
CA PRO A 398 -7.77 12.11 -19.64
C PRO A 398 -7.75 10.66 -19.17
N LEU A 399 -6.54 10.13 -19.00
CA LEU A 399 -6.23 8.86 -18.36
C LEU A 399 -5.67 9.15 -16.97
N VAL A 400 -6.40 8.82 -15.92
CA VAL A 400 -6.05 9.12 -14.52
C VAL A 400 -5.47 7.89 -13.86
N HIS A 401 -4.24 7.98 -13.33
CA HIS A 401 -3.50 6.87 -12.76
C HIS A 401 -3.25 7.07 -11.28
N SER A 402 -3.64 6.09 -10.46
CA SER A 402 -3.28 5.97 -9.05
C SER A 402 -3.51 4.53 -8.58
N PHE A 403 -3.20 4.22 -7.31
CA PHE A 403 -3.63 2.96 -6.74
C PHE A 403 -5.16 2.91 -6.63
N ALA A 404 -5.73 1.75 -6.94
CA ALA A 404 -7.18 1.56 -7.03
C ALA A 404 -7.92 2.00 -5.76
N THR A 405 -7.38 1.67 -4.58
CA THR A 405 -7.98 2.06 -3.30
C THR A 405 -7.96 3.58 -3.07
N PHE A 406 -6.85 4.27 -3.41
CA PHE A 406 -6.73 5.71 -3.21
C PHE A 406 -7.61 6.46 -4.19
N LEU A 407 -7.54 6.12 -5.46
CA LEU A 407 -8.34 6.76 -6.51
C LEU A 407 -9.84 6.65 -6.22
N THR A 408 -10.33 5.43 -5.96
CA THR A 408 -11.77 5.19 -5.85
C THR A 408 -12.36 5.64 -4.53
N MET A 409 -11.63 5.54 -3.40
CA MET A 409 -12.17 5.92 -2.10
C MET A 409 -11.99 7.42 -1.81
N ARG A 410 -10.82 8.00 -2.13
CA ARG A 410 -10.52 9.40 -1.79
C ARG A 410 -11.21 10.40 -2.71
N ALA A 411 -11.31 10.10 -4.00
CA ALA A 411 -11.87 11.00 -5.01
C ALA A 411 -13.27 10.60 -5.49
N THR A 412 -14.01 9.79 -4.73
CA THR A 412 -15.35 9.29 -5.13
C THR A 412 -16.30 10.41 -5.51
N GLU A 413 -16.35 11.48 -4.72
CA GLU A 413 -17.25 12.62 -4.98
C GLU A 413 -16.87 13.34 -6.29
N GLN A 414 -15.57 13.53 -6.53
CA GLN A 414 -15.08 14.16 -7.75
C GLN A 414 -15.34 13.30 -8.99
N ILE A 415 -15.17 11.96 -8.86
CA ILE A 415 -15.54 11.02 -9.92
C ILE A 415 -17.05 11.07 -10.21
N PHE A 416 -17.89 11.10 -9.16
CA PHE A 416 -19.33 11.21 -9.30
C PHE A 416 -19.73 12.54 -9.97
N ASN A 417 -19.09 13.65 -9.59
CA ASN A 417 -19.35 14.94 -10.21
C ASN A 417 -19.01 14.92 -11.70
N ASN A 418 -17.83 14.42 -12.07
CA ASN A 418 -17.42 14.27 -13.49
C ASN A 418 -18.42 13.40 -14.27
N ALA A 419 -18.91 12.31 -13.65
CA ALA A 419 -19.89 11.43 -14.27
C ALA A 419 -21.25 12.14 -14.50
N SER A 420 -21.65 13.02 -13.58
CA SER A 420 -22.89 13.82 -13.71
C SER A 420 -22.85 14.81 -14.89
N GLU A 421 -21.65 15.14 -15.35
CA GLU A 421 -21.37 16.00 -16.51
C GLU A 421 -21.13 15.18 -17.79
N GLU A 422 -21.31 13.85 -17.73
CA GLU A 422 -21.03 12.89 -18.82
C GLU A 422 -19.57 13.01 -19.32
N SER A 423 -18.65 13.40 -18.43
CA SER A 423 -17.23 13.58 -18.76
C SER A 423 -16.55 12.27 -19.09
N ARG A 424 -15.93 12.17 -20.26
CA ARG A 424 -15.15 11.01 -20.71
C ARG A 424 -13.80 10.97 -19.99
N VAL A 425 -13.76 10.49 -18.77
CA VAL A 425 -12.54 10.26 -18.01
C VAL A 425 -12.32 8.76 -17.87
N ILE A 426 -11.10 8.29 -18.14
CA ILE A 426 -10.71 6.89 -17.95
C ILE A 426 -9.84 6.80 -16.70
N TYR A 427 -10.35 6.15 -15.68
CA TYR A 427 -9.69 5.94 -14.40
C TYR A 427 -8.98 4.58 -14.40
N LEU A 428 -7.66 4.57 -14.21
CA LEU A 428 -6.86 3.34 -14.11
C LEU A 428 -6.43 3.15 -12.66
N GLY A 429 -7.01 2.14 -12.00
CA GLY A 429 -6.72 1.78 -10.63
C GLY A 429 -5.74 0.62 -10.54
N PHE A 430 -4.50 0.90 -10.15
CA PHE A 430 -3.45 -0.10 -10.00
C PHE A 430 -3.50 -0.76 -8.62
N LEU A 431 -2.86 -1.92 -8.47
CA LEU A 431 -2.93 -2.76 -7.28
C LEU A 431 -4.39 -3.12 -6.91
N ALA A 432 -5.22 -3.37 -7.94
CA ALA A 432 -6.64 -3.68 -7.75
C ALA A 432 -6.84 -5.08 -7.15
N GLY A 433 -7.82 -5.21 -6.26
CA GLY A 433 -8.24 -6.47 -5.65
C GLY A 433 -7.46 -6.84 -4.38
N LEU A 434 -7.40 -8.15 -4.13
CA LEU A 434 -6.85 -8.72 -2.90
C LEU A 434 -5.32 -8.67 -2.83
N ILE A 435 -4.64 -8.68 -3.98
CA ILE A 435 -3.17 -8.67 -4.09
C ILE A 435 -2.71 -7.36 -4.74
N PRO A 436 -1.66 -6.70 -4.18
CA PRO A 436 -0.73 -7.17 -3.15
C PRO A 436 -1.29 -7.05 -1.73
N SER A 437 -1.19 -8.13 -0.97
CA SER A 437 -1.75 -8.23 0.38
C SER A 437 -0.77 -7.86 1.50
N ALA A 438 0.53 -7.91 1.21
CA ALA A 438 1.57 -7.64 2.21
C ALA A 438 1.60 -6.18 2.71
N ALA A 439 1.01 -5.24 1.97
CA ALA A 439 0.85 -3.85 2.40
C ALA A 439 -0.30 -3.64 3.40
N GLY A 440 -1.23 -4.60 3.51
CA GLY A 440 -2.39 -4.52 4.39
C GLY A 440 -3.60 -3.84 3.73
N PHE A 441 -4.71 -3.76 4.47
CA PHE A 441 -6.03 -3.36 3.97
C PHE A 441 -6.06 -1.97 3.31
N SER A 442 -5.19 -1.05 3.71
CA SER A 442 -5.15 0.30 3.14
C SER A 442 -4.75 0.34 1.66
N HIS A 443 -4.13 -0.74 1.15
CA HIS A 443 -3.69 -0.87 -0.23
C HIS A 443 -4.47 -1.93 -1.03
N GLN A 444 -5.28 -2.75 -0.36
CA GLN A 444 -6.09 -3.79 -1.00
C GLN A 444 -7.43 -3.21 -1.47
N ALA A 445 -7.58 -3.02 -2.78
CA ALA A 445 -8.78 -2.44 -3.38
C ALA A 445 -9.86 -3.51 -3.57
N VAL A 446 -10.54 -3.87 -2.48
CA VAL A 446 -11.62 -4.88 -2.49
C VAL A 446 -13.03 -4.29 -2.48
N THR A 447 -13.14 -2.96 -2.37
CA THR A 447 -14.44 -2.24 -2.37
C THR A 447 -14.65 -1.40 -3.63
N ASP A 448 -13.63 -1.25 -4.45
CA ASP A 448 -13.57 -0.38 -5.62
C ASP A 448 -14.64 -0.71 -6.68
N VAL A 449 -14.88 -2.00 -6.96
CA VAL A 449 -15.95 -2.42 -7.90
C VAL A 449 -17.32 -1.93 -7.42
N GLY A 450 -17.62 -2.10 -6.13
CA GLY A 450 -18.89 -1.64 -5.55
C GLY A 450 -19.08 -0.13 -5.63
N ILE A 451 -18.01 0.64 -5.34
CA ILE A 451 -18.02 2.10 -5.41
C ILE A 451 -18.21 2.56 -6.86
N MET A 452 -17.35 2.11 -7.76
CA MET A 452 -17.34 2.57 -9.15
C MET A 452 -18.60 2.13 -9.91
N SER A 453 -19.08 0.91 -9.68
CA SER A 453 -20.32 0.44 -10.30
C SER A 453 -21.58 1.17 -9.82
N SER A 454 -21.52 1.87 -8.68
CA SER A 454 -22.65 2.69 -8.20
C SER A 454 -22.74 4.05 -8.90
N ILE A 455 -21.72 4.45 -9.65
CA ILE A 455 -21.66 5.73 -10.36
C ILE A 455 -22.39 5.60 -11.70
N PRO A 456 -23.40 6.45 -12.00
CA PRO A 456 -24.15 6.37 -13.24
C PRO A 456 -23.29 6.45 -14.50
N GLY A 457 -23.52 5.55 -15.44
CA GLY A 457 -22.79 5.52 -16.71
C GLY A 457 -21.36 4.97 -16.64
N MET A 458 -20.86 4.61 -15.44
CA MET A 458 -19.52 4.05 -15.27
C MET A 458 -19.43 2.63 -15.84
N ARG A 459 -18.48 2.42 -16.75
CA ARG A 459 -18.08 1.08 -17.18
C ARG A 459 -16.90 0.61 -16.35
N VAL A 460 -16.95 -0.62 -15.82
CA VAL A 460 -15.90 -1.21 -14.99
C VAL A 460 -15.29 -2.41 -15.71
N PHE A 461 -13.95 -2.39 -15.82
CA PHE A 461 -13.18 -3.41 -16.49
C PHE A 461 -12.12 -4.00 -15.58
N GLU A 462 -11.76 -5.27 -15.80
CA GLU A 462 -10.62 -5.95 -15.16
C GLU A 462 -10.02 -6.97 -16.15
N PRO A 463 -9.07 -6.54 -17.02
CA PRO A 463 -8.46 -7.43 -18.00
C PRO A 463 -7.53 -8.45 -17.34
N SER A 464 -7.50 -9.69 -17.82
CA SER A 464 -6.65 -10.78 -17.33
C SER A 464 -5.31 -10.88 -18.09
N GLY A 465 -5.17 -10.28 -19.26
CA GLY A 465 -3.96 -10.32 -20.09
C GLY A 465 -3.86 -9.16 -21.07
N ALA A 466 -2.83 -9.17 -21.90
CA ALA A 466 -2.50 -8.07 -22.81
C ALA A 466 -3.62 -7.81 -23.83
N GLU A 467 -4.15 -8.84 -24.45
CA GLU A 467 -5.18 -8.74 -25.50
C GLU A 467 -6.49 -8.17 -24.91
N GLU A 468 -6.90 -8.64 -23.74
CA GLU A 468 -8.06 -8.09 -23.04
C GLU A 468 -7.83 -6.65 -22.61
N PHE A 469 -6.60 -6.28 -22.19
CA PHE A 469 -6.28 -4.91 -21.82
C PHE A 469 -6.39 -3.96 -23.00
N HIS A 470 -5.88 -4.35 -24.18
CA HIS A 470 -6.07 -3.60 -25.42
C HIS A 470 -7.56 -3.39 -25.72
N TRP A 471 -8.35 -4.48 -25.67
CA TRP A 471 -9.78 -4.40 -25.86
C TRP A 471 -10.47 -3.46 -24.86
N CYS A 472 -10.14 -3.54 -23.57
CA CYS A 472 -10.71 -2.68 -22.53
C CYS A 472 -10.41 -1.20 -22.80
N ILE A 473 -9.19 -0.86 -23.19
CA ILE A 473 -8.79 0.52 -23.51
C ILE A 473 -9.55 1.03 -24.74
N GLU A 474 -9.69 0.22 -25.79
CA GLU A 474 -10.47 0.59 -26.97
C GLU A 474 -11.94 0.84 -26.63
N GLN A 475 -12.52 -0.04 -25.82
CA GLN A 475 -13.89 0.14 -25.30
C GLN A 475 -14.02 1.43 -24.49
N ALA A 476 -13.09 1.71 -23.58
CA ALA A 476 -13.11 2.89 -22.74
C ALA A 476 -12.93 4.19 -23.53
N ILE A 477 -12.02 4.21 -24.53
CA ILE A 477 -11.81 5.36 -25.41
C ILE A 477 -13.03 5.63 -26.30
N SER A 478 -13.72 4.59 -26.75
CA SER A 478 -14.92 4.73 -27.59
C SER A 478 -16.17 5.08 -26.79
N HIS A 479 -16.19 4.82 -25.49
CA HIS A 479 -17.32 5.13 -24.63
C HIS A 479 -17.44 6.64 -24.38
N PRO A 480 -18.62 7.25 -24.53
CA PRO A 480 -18.79 8.70 -24.33
C PRO A 480 -18.75 9.13 -22.84
N GLY A 481 -18.99 8.19 -21.91
CA GLY A 481 -19.00 8.41 -20.47
C GLY A 481 -17.74 7.92 -19.76
N PRO A 482 -17.77 7.90 -18.41
CA PRO A 482 -16.64 7.50 -17.57
C PRO A 482 -16.37 5.99 -17.67
N SER A 483 -15.10 5.62 -17.52
CA SER A 483 -14.67 4.22 -17.46
C SER A 483 -13.65 4.02 -16.35
N TYR A 484 -13.71 2.88 -15.66
CA TYR A 484 -12.76 2.46 -14.65
C TYR A 484 -12.13 1.13 -15.03
N ILE A 485 -10.81 1.08 -15.07
CA ILE A 485 -10.05 -0.13 -15.41
C ILE A 485 -9.22 -0.54 -14.20
N ARG A 486 -9.50 -1.72 -13.68
CA ARG A 486 -8.76 -2.37 -12.60
C ARG A 486 -7.51 -3.03 -13.17
N VAL A 487 -6.35 -2.70 -12.65
CA VAL A 487 -5.06 -3.28 -13.07
C VAL A 487 -4.47 -4.07 -11.91
N GLY A 488 -4.50 -5.39 -12.01
CA GLY A 488 -3.95 -6.30 -11.00
C GLY A 488 -2.42 -6.26 -10.95
N ALA A 489 -1.86 -6.58 -9.78
CA ALA A 489 -0.41 -6.58 -9.54
C ALA A 489 0.29 -7.90 -9.90
N VAL A 490 -0.41 -8.86 -10.48
CA VAL A 490 0.12 -10.19 -10.80
C VAL A 490 0.48 -10.32 -12.29
N ALA A 491 1.12 -11.43 -12.65
CA ALA A 491 1.45 -11.73 -14.02
C ALA A 491 0.19 -11.87 -14.89
N PRO A 492 0.24 -11.46 -16.17
CA PRO A 492 -0.88 -11.62 -17.10
C PRO A 492 -1.12 -13.09 -17.41
N VAL A 493 -2.38 -13.42 -17.64
CA VAL A 493 -2.75 -14.70 -18.24
C VAL A 493 -2.44 -14.64 -19.74
N VAL A 494 -1.65 -15.57 -20.24
CA VAL A 494 -1.33 -15.65 -21.67
C VAL A 494 -2.46 -16.38 -22.39
N SER A 495 -3.18 -15.69 -23.29
CA SER A 495 -4.30 -16.30 -24.00
C SER A 495 -3.97 -16.71 -25.45
N GLY A 496 -3.11 -15.99 -26.15
CA GLY A 496 -2.72 -16.28 -27.55
C GLY A 496 -3.90 -16.35 -28.52
N ARG A 497 -4.99 -15.62 -28.26
CA ARG A 497 -6.26 -15.70 -29.00
C ARG A 497 -6.42 -14.57 -30.00
N GLU A 498 -6.96 -14.92 -31.14
CA GLU A 498 -7.52 -13.94 -32.06
C GLU A 498 -8.99 -13.66 -31.71
N GLY A 499 -9.37 -12.37 -31.64
CA GLY A 499 -10.74 -11.92 -31.38
C GLY A 499 -11.17 -11.99 -29.92
N ILE A 500 -10.85 -10.92 -29.15
CA ILE A 500 -11.30 -10.77 -27.77
C ILE A 500 -12.73 -10.24 -27.74
N HIS A 501 -13.54 -10.86 -26.89
CA HIS A 501 -14.92 -10.48 -26.59
C HIS A 501 -15.05 -10.19 -25.09
N ARG A 502 -16.26 -9.86 -24.67
CA ARG A 502 -16.56 -9.71 -23.24
C ARG A 502 -16.55 -11.04 -22.48
N VAL A 503 -16.87 -12.15 -23.14
CA VAL A 503 -16.83 -13.50 -22.55
C VAL A 503 -15.82 -14.34 -23.34
N ASN A 504 -14.70 -14.66 -22.73
CA ASN A 504 -13.58 -15.34 -23.38
C ASN A 504 -13.34 -16.71 -22.73
N ARG A 505 -13.54 -17.80 -23.48
CA ARG A 505 -13.24 -19.14 -22.96
C ARG A 505 -11.73 -19.39 -22.99
N VAL A 506 -11.13 -19.59 -21.81
CA VAL A 506 -9.69 -19.82 -21.63
C VAL A 506 -9.33 -21.31 -21.67
N ILE A 507 -10.15 -22.14 -21.06
CA ILE A 507 -10.00 -23.62 -21.04
C ILE A 507 -11.34 -24.22 -21.43
N GLU A 508 -11.30 -25.27 -22.28
CA GLU A 508 -12.45 -26.13 -22.52
C GLU A 508 -12.61 -27.14 -21.37
N GLY A 509 -13.86 -27.47 -21.01
CA GLY A 509 -14.11 -28.36 -19.88
C GLY A 509 -15.46 -29.05 -19.93
N GLY A 510 -15.76 -29.78 -18.86
CA GLY A 510 -16.98 -30.58 -18.70
C GLY A 510 -18.20 -29.76 -18.27
N ALA A 511 -18.99 -30.32 -17.34
CA ALA A 511 -20.32 -29.79 -16.96
C ALA A 511 -20.29 -28.54 -16.05
N THR A 512 -19.13 -28.11 -15.59
CA THR A 512 -18.95 -26.93 -14.74
C THR A 512 -18.12 -25.87 -15.46
N ALA A 513 -18.53 -24.58 -15.36
CA ALA A 513 -17.74 -23.45 -15.80
C ALA A 513 -17.26 -22.62 -14.61
N LEU A 514 -15.97 -22.24 -14.60
CA LEU A 514 -15.40 -21.21 -13.75
C LEU A 514 -15.40 -19.88 -14.53
N VAL A 515 -15.94 -18.83 -13.96
CA VAL A 515 -16.01 -17.50 -14.57
C VAL A 515 -15.33 -16.50 -13.66
N SER A 516 -14.35 -15.75 -14.17
CA SER A 516 -13.54 -14.80 -13.40
C SER A 516 -13.26 -13.52 -14.17
N SER A 517 -12.84 -12.48 -13.47
CA SER A 517 -12.27 -11.25 -14.03
C SER A 517 -10.83 -11.08 -13.51
N GLY A 518 -10.01 -10.45 -14.32
CA GLY A 518 -8.63 -10.11 -13.98
C GLY A 518 -7.67 -11.28 -13.89
N PRO A 519 -6.37 -10.99 -13.81
CA PRO A 519 -5.33 -12.02 -13.93
C PRO A 519 -5.26 -12.95 -12.72
N LEU A 520 -5.51 -12.45 -11.50
CA LEU A 520 -5.35 -13.22 -10.26
C LEU A 520 -6.25 -14.46 -10.25
N LEU A 521 -7.56 -14.27 -10.30
CA LEU A 521 -8.51 -15.38 -10.16
C LEU A 521 -8.64 -16.21 -11.44
N THR A 522 -8.39 -15.63 -12.61
CA THR A 522 -8.30 -16.40 -13.84
C THR A 522 -7.13 -17.38 -13.79
N GLN A 523 -5.97 -16.95 -13.25
CA GLN A 523 -4.82 -17.84 -13.05
C GLN A 523 -5.13 -18.95 -12.01
N GLN A 524 -5.75 -18.61 -10.88
CA GLN A 524 -6.14 -19.59 -9.87
C GLN A 524 -7.17 -20.60 -10.41
N ALA A 525 -8.09 -20.16 -11.26
CA ALA A 525 -9.03 -21.04 -11.97
C ALA A 525 -8.30 -22.02 -12.92
N ILE A 526 -7.32 -21.56 -13.68
CA ILE A 526 -6.49 -22.41 -14.56
C ILE A 526 -5.71 -23.43 -13.75
N GLU A 527 -5.06 -23.01 -12.67
CA GLU A 527 -4.28 -23.88 -11.79
C GLU A 527 -5.17 -24.92 -11.10
N SER A 528 -6.41 -24.56 -10.74
CA SER A 528 -7.37 -25.52 -10.16
C SER A 528 -7.74 -26.65 -11.11
N CYS A 529 -7.74 -26.40 -12.42
CA CYS A 529 -7.93 -27.44 -13.45
C CYS A 529 -6.82 -28.50 -13.37
N THR A 530 -5.56 -28.08 -13.21
CA THR A 530 -4.42 -28.99 -13.03
C THR A 530 -4.54 -29.80 -11.73
N VAL A 531 -5.02 -29.19 -10.64
CA VAL A 531 -5.27 -29.89 -9.36
C VAL A 531 -6.33 -30.97 -9.53
N LEU A 532 -7.43 -30.68 -10.22
CA LEU A 532 -8.51 -31.63 -10.48
C LEU A 532 -8.05 -32.77 -11.40
N GLU A 533 -7.37 -32.46 -12.50
CA GLU A 533 -6.85 -33.44 -13.46
C GLU A 533 -5.89 -34.45 -12.78
N ASN A 534 -4.95 -33.94 -11.98
CA ASN A 534 -4.00 -34.78 -11.23
C ASN A 534 -4.68 -35.73 -10.22
N ARG A 535 -5.91 -35.44 -9.81
CA ARG A 535 -6.71 -36.26 -8.91
C ARG A 535 -7.78 -37.09 -9.61
N GLY A 536 -7.85 -37.02 -10.96
CA GLY A 536 -8.79 -37.78 -11.78
C GLY A 536 -10.23 -37.26 -11.76
N PHE A 537 -10.43 -35.97 -11.39
CA PHE A 537 -11.74 -35.33 -11.43
C PHE A 537 -11.97 -34.62 -12.78
N PRO A 538 -13.24 -34.42 -13.19
CA PRO A 538 -13.56 -33.65 -14.38
C PRO A 538 -13.02 -32.22 -14.31
N VAL A 539 -12.37 -31.78 -15.39
CA VAL A 539 -11.83 -30.44 -15.51
C VAL A 539 -12.96 -29.47 -15.90
N PRO A 540 -13.16 -28.33 -15.18
CA PRO A 540 -14.13 -27.32 -15.55
C PRO A 540 -13.67 -26.51 -16.77
N ALA A 541 -14.62 -25.91 -17.50
CA ALA A 541 -14.30 -24.84 -18.45
C ALA A 541 -13.90 -23.58 -17.65
N VAL A 542 -12.98 -22.77 -18.18
CA VAL A 542 -12.57 -21.50 -17.59
C VAL A 542 -12.87 -20.34 -18.54
N TYR A 543 -13.53 -19.33 -18.04
CA TYR A 543 -13.89 -18.11 -18.75
C TYR A 543 -13.30 -16.88 -18.07
N SER A 544 -12.75 -15.96 -18.88
CA SER A 544 -12.40 -14.61 -18.48
C SER A 544 -13.44 -13.61 -18.97
N VAL A 545 -13.87 -12.69 -18.09
CA VAL A 545 -14.84 -11.64 -18.37
C VAL A 545 -14.23 -10.29 -18.03
N PRO A 546 -13.58 -9.60 -19.00
CA PRO A 546 -12.87 -8.35 -18.74
C PRO A 546 -13.77 -7.14 -18.47
N GLU A 547 -15.08 -7.20 -18.73
CA GLU A 547 -16.03 -6.12 -18.42
C GLU A 547 -17.10 -6.59 -17.45
N ILE A 548 -17.18 -5.91 -16.28
CA ILE A 548 -17.99 -6.34 -15.15
C ILE A 548 -19.42 -5.74 -15.15
N THR A 549 -19.60 -4.49 -15.60
CA THR A 549 -20.84 -3.73 -15.31
C THR A 549 -21.90 -3.73 -16.37
N ASN A 550 -21.58 -3.87 -17.65
CA ASN A 550 -22.62 -3.90 -18.68
C ASN A 550 -23.47 -5.16 -18.59
N PRO A 551 -24.79 -5.09 -18.92
CA PRO A 551 -25.63 -6.27 -19.05
C PRO A 551 -25.07 -7.24 -20.09
N PHE A 552 -25.19 -8.54 -19.83
CA PHE A 552 -24.80 -9.57 -20.79
C PHE A 552 -25.75 -9.60 -21.98
N GLU A 553 -25.23 -9.79 -23.17
CA GLU A 553 -26.01 -10.08 -24.36
C GLU A 553 -26.53 -11.52 -24.35
N ALA A 554 -27.61 -11.78 -25.09
CA ALA A 554 -28.25 -13.10 -25.11
C ALA A 554 -27.28 -14.24 -25.51
N TRP A 555 -26.41 -14.00 -26.48
CA TRP A 555 -25.43 -15.00 -26.93
C TRP A 555 -24.33 -15.29 -25.88
N GLU A 556 -23.96 -14.30 -25.07
CA GLU A 556 -23.00 -14.47 -23.96
C GLU A 556 -23.60 -15.35 -22.84
N ILE A 557 -24.88 -15.16 -22.56
CA ILE A 557 -25.61 -16.00 -21.63
C ILE A 557 -25.82 -17.41 -22.20
N ASP A 558 -26.13 -17.54 -23.49
CA ASP A 558 -26.31 -18.85 -24.15
C ASP A 558 -24.99 -19.66 -24.14
N GLU A 559 -23.85 -19.01 -24.23
CA GLU A 559 -22.52 -19.64 -24.08
C GLU A 559 -22.36 -20.28 -22.69
N LEU A 560 -22.89 -19.68 -21.62
CA LEU A 560 -22.82 -20.21 -20.27
C LEU A 560 -23.95 -21.20 -19.92
N ARG A 561 -25.08 -21.18 -20.62
CA ARG A 561 -26.22 -22.09 -20.40
C ARG A 561 -25.92 -23.56 -20.72
N GLN A 562 -24.87 -23.84 -21.47
CA GLN A 562 -24.47 -25.21 -21.75
C GLN A 562 -23.93 -25.95 -20.53
N TYR A 563 -23.58 -25.25 -19.45
CA TYR A 563 -23.03 -25.84 -18.25
C TYR A 563 -24.11 -26.07 -17.18
N GLU A 564 -24.02 -27.18 -16.47
CA GLU A 564 -24.90 -27.51 -15.37
C GLU A 564 -24.72 -26.56 -14.17
N ARG A 565 -23.49 -26.06 -14.00
CA ARG A 565 -23.06 -25.19 -12.91
C ARG A 565 -22.09 -24.13 -13.42
N VAL A 566 -22.30 -22.90 -12.96
CA VAL A 566 -21.38 -21.77 -13.21
C VAL A 566 -20.89 -21.29 -11.85
N ILE A 567 -19.58 -21.33 -11.62
CA ILE A 567 -18.94 -20.83 -10.40
C ILE A 567 -18.23 -19.53 -10.75
N VAL A 568 -18.65 -18.44 -10.14
CA VAL A 568 -18.08 -17.11 -10.35
C VAL A 568 -17.07 -16.83 -9.26
N LEU A 569 -15.86 -16.42 -9.66
CA LEU A 569 -14.74 -16.08 -8.79
C LEU A 569 -14.58 -14.55 -8.73
N GLU A 570 -14.61 -13.96 -7.54
CA GLU A 570 -14.58 -12.51 -7.35
C GLU A 570 -13.56 -12.11 -6.27
N ASN A 571 -12.54 -11.30 -6.63
CA ASN A 571 -11.49 -10.80 -5.73
C ASN A 571 -11.83 -9.45 -5.08
N HIS A 572 -13.11 -9.15 -4.95
CA HIS A 572 -13.63 -7.94 -4.30
C HIS A 572 -14.76 -8.29 -3.34
N ASN A 573 -15.07 -7.35 -2.41
CA ASN A 573 -16.11 -7.57 -1.41
C ASN A 573 -17.49 -7.47 -2.04
N SER A 574 -18.12 -8.60 -2.19
CA SER A 574 -19.37 -8.76 -2.90
C SER A 574 -20.59 -8.91 -1.98
N ALA A 575 -20.40 -9.16 -0.67
CA ALA A 575 -21.51 -9.40 0.25
C ALA A 575 -22.50 -8.23 0.36
N ARG A 576 -22.02 -7.01 0.15
CA ARG A 576 -22.81 -5.78 0.31
C ARG A 576 -23.19 -5.09 -1.01
N ALA A 577 -22.57 -5.46 -2.12
CA ALA A 577 -22.79 -4.83 -3.44
C ALA A 577 -23.59 -5.74 -4.39
N LYS A 578 -24.63 -6.40 -3.91
CA LYS A 578 -25.36 -7.49 -4.57
C LYS A 578 -25.86 -7.22 -6.00
N HIS A 579 -25.98 -5.98 -6.43
CA HIS A 579 -26.54 -5.63 -7.76
C HIS A 579 -25.49 -5.29 -8.83
N PHE A 580 -24.23 -5.18 -8.45
CA PHE A 580 -23.15 -4.69 -9.33
C PHE A 580 -22.03 -5.71 -9.55
N GLN A 581 -22.30 -6.97 -9.28
CA GLN A 581 -21.33 -8.06 -9.36
C GLN A 581 -21.61 -8.93 -10.57
N LEU A 582 -20.54 -9.51 -11.11
CA LEU A 582 -20.62 -10.47 -12.19
C LEU A 582 -21.56 -11.64 -11.84
N SER A 583 -21.42 -12.19 -10.64
CA SER A 583 -22.30 -13.28 -10.15
C SER A 583 -23.78 -12.89 -10.11
N SER A 584 -24.11 -11.68 -9.68
CA SER A 584 -25.50 -11.22 -9.61
C SER A 584 -26.12 -10.96 -10.98
N GLN A 585 -25.34 -10.43 -11.92
CA GLN A 585 -25.78 -10.24 -13.30
C GLN A 585 -26.05 -11.58 -13.98
N LEU A 586 -25.20 -12.56 -13.78
CA LEU A 586 -25.39 -13.91 -14.32
C LEU A 586 -26.57 -14.63 -13.66
N ALA A 587 -26.77 -14.50 -12.35
CA ALA A 587 -27.87 -15.11 -11.62
C ALA A 587 -29.27 -14.65 -12.08
N SER A 588 -29.38 -13.44 -12.63
CA SER A 588 -30.64 -12.92 -13.18
C SER A 588 -31.10 -13.62 -14.47
N ASN A 589 -30.28 -14.54 -15.03
CA ASN A 589 -30.49 -15.18 -16.33
C ASN A 589 -30.79 -16.69 -16.25
N ASP A 590 -31.38 -17.17 -15.16
CA ASP A 590 -31.74 -18.58 -14.93
C ASP A 590 -30.54 -19.57 -14.99
N LEU A 591 -29.33 -19.10 -14.69
CA LEU A 591 -28.15 -19.93 -14.55
C LEU A 591 -28.02 -20.47 -13.13
N ASN A 592 -27.52 -21.69 -12.98
CA ASN A 592 -27.17 -22.27 -11.67
C ASN A 592 -25.83 -21.71 -11.19
N ILE A 593 -25.89 -20.55 -10.53
CA ILE A 593 -24.71 -19.77 -10.13
C ILE A 593 -24.30 -20.10 -8.70
N HIS A 594 -23.02 -20.40 -8.54
CA HIS A 594 -22.33 -20.47 -7.27
C HIS A 594 -21.25 -19.36 -7.24
N ARG A 595 -20.98 -18.81 -6.07
CA ARG A 595 -19.99 -17.75 -5.91
C ARG A 595 -18.89 -18.17 -4.94
N LEU A 596 -17.65 -17.92 -5.33
CA LEU A 596 -16.46 -17.89 -4.45
C LEU A 596 -15.90 -16.47 -4.49
N GLY A 597 -15.78 -15.83 -3.35
CA GLY A 597 -15.34 -14.45 -3.30
C GLY A 597 -15.09 -13.96 -1.89
N LEU A 598 -14.56 -12.75 -1.79
CA LEU A 598 -14.21 -12.13 -0.54
C LEU A 598 -15.46 -11.61 0.19
N ASP A 599 -15.52 -11.86 1.51
CA ASP A 599 -16.49 -11.28 2.41
C ASP A 599 -15.77 -10.61 3.59
N GLY A 600 -16.04 -9.31 3.83
CA GLY A 600 -15.46 -8.56 4.95
C GLY A 600 -14.13 -7.87 4.62
N LEU A 601 -13.31 -7.65 5.65
CA LEU A 601 -12.00 -7.04 5.49
C LEU A 601 -11.00 -8.05 4.94
N PRO A 602 -10.10 -7.64 4.03
CA PRO A 602 -9.08 -8.53 3.51
C PRO A 602 -8.02 -8.81 4.60
N ALA A 603 -7.51 -10.04 4.63
CA ALA A 603 -6.35 -10.37 5.44
C ALA A 603 -5.07 -9.74 4.86
N ASN A 604 -4.11 -9.42 5.71
CA ASN A 604 -2.76 -9.07 5.29
C ASN A 604 -1.83 -10.29 5.41
N GLY A 605 -0.79 -10.36 4.59
CA GLY A 605 0.16 -11.47 4.57
C GLY A 605 0.79 -11.66 3.19
N GLN A 606 1.53 -12.75 3.02
CA GLN A 606 2.04 -13.10 1.70
C GLN A 606 0.89 -13.54 0.77
N PRO A 607 0.98 -13.34 -0.54
CA PRO A 607 -0.10 -13.64 -1.48
C PRO A 607 -0.69 -15.05 -1.34
N ALA A 608 0.14 -16.09 -1.22
CA ALA A 608 -0.31 -17.47 -1.07
C ALA A 608 -1.07 -17.69 0.26
N GLU A 609 -0.58 -17.14 1.37
CA GLU A 609 -1.22 -17.22 2.68
C GLU A 609 -2.63 -16.61 2.66
N VAL A 610 -2.75 -15.45 2.00
CA VAL A 610 -4.01 -14.70 1.92
C VAL A 610 -5.01 -15.34 0.99
N LEU A 611 -4.57 -15.89 -0.14
CA LEU A 611 -5.44 -16.64 -1.05
C LEU A 611 -6.00 -17.90 -0.36
N GLU A 612 -5.15 -18.68 0.34
CA GLU A 612 -5.59 -19.85 1.13
C GLU A 612 -6.56 -19.44 2.23
N HIS A 613 -6.26 -18.38 2.98
CA HIS A 613 -7.12 -17.86 4.06
C HIS A 613 -8.54 -17.53 3.56
N HIS A 614 -8.65 -16.93 2.37
CA HIS A 614 -9.93 -16.55 1.76
C HIS A 614 -10.53 -17.64 0.86
N HIS A 615 -9.92 -18.84 0.79
CA HIS A 615 -10.34 -19.96 -0.06
C HIS A 615 -10.44 -19.59 -1.56
N LEU A 616 -9.53 -18.73 -2.03
CA LEU A 616 -9.43 -18.27 -3.42
C LEU A 616 -8.16 -18.79 -4.12
N ASP A 617 -7.40 -19.69 -3.48
CA ASP A 617 -6.29 -20.43 -4.08
C ASP A 617 -6.80 -21.59 -4.95
N ALA A 618 -5.94 -22.07 -5.83
CA ALA A 618 -6.26 -23.14 -6.78
C ALA A 618 -6.77 -24.44 -6.11
N GLN A 619 -6.20 -24.81 -4.95
CA GLN A 619 -6.61 -25.99 -4.20
C GLN A 619 -8.05 -25.83 -3.66
N SER A 620 -8.35 -24.70 -3.02
CA SER A 620 -9.68 -24.41 -2.47
C SER A 620 -10.75 -24.31 -3.57
N ILE A 621 -10.41 -23.73 -4.73
CA ILE A 621 -11.30 -23.67 -5.90
C ILE A 621 -11.58 -25.09 -6.42
N ALA A 622 -10.55 -25.94 -6.56
CA ALA A 622 -10.72 -27.34 -6.99
C ALA A 622 -11.63 -28.13 -6.04
N GLU A 623 -11.46 -27.94 -4.72
CA GLU A 623 -12.30 -28.57 -3.70
C GLU A 623 -13.77 -28.11 -3.81
N ALA A 624 -14.00 -26.82 -4.08
CA ALA A 624 -15.34 -26.30 -4.27
C ALA A 624 -16.01 -26.87 -5.54
N VAL A 625 -15.26 -26.98 -6.65
CA VAL A 625 -15.75 -27.60 -7.90
C VAL A 625 -16.16 -29.04 -7.66
N ALA A 626 -15.32 -29.87 -7.05
CA ALA A 626 -15.61 -31.28 -6.80
C ALA A 626 -16.78 -31.47 -5.83
N ARG A 627 -16.84 -30.69 -4.76
CA ARG A 627 -17.94 -30.70 -3.78
C ARG A 627 -19.29 -30.37 -4.44
N LEU A 628 -19.33 -29.35 -5.28
CA LEU A 628 -20.55 -28.93 -5.98
C LEU A 628 -20.97 -29.94 -7.05
N ALA A 629 -20.01 -30.70 -7.61
CA ALA A 629 -20.32 -31.81 -8.52
C ALA A 629 -20.85 -33.07 -7.79
N GLY A 630 -20.85 -33.09 -6.46
CA GLY A 630 -21.26 -34.25 -5.67
C GLY A 630 -20.18 -35.33 -5.55
N GLU A 631 -18.93 -35.01 -5.83
CA GLU A 631 -17.79 -35.90 -5.81
C GLU A 631 -17.06 -35.81 -4.46
N GLY A 632 -16.65 -36.97 -3.93
CA GLY A 632 -15.96 -37.07 -2.63
C GLY A 632 -14.50 -36.64 -2.76
N PHE A 633 -14.24 -35.37 -2.52
CA PHE A 633 -12.89 -34.79 -2.48
C PHE A 633 -12.35 -34.89 -1.05
N LEU A 634 -11.32 -35.69 -0.84
CA LEU A 634 -10.64 -35.74 0.47
C LEU A 634 -9.66 -34.56 0.55
N PRO A 635 -9.82 -33.65 1.54
CA PRO A 635 -8.85 -32.60 1.76
C PRO A 635 -7.46 -33.17 2.03
N THR A 636 -6.41 -32.54 1.51
CA THR A 636 -5.03 -32.88 1.92
C THR A 636 -4.88 -32.62 3.41
N ALA A 637 -4.33 -33.61 4.14
CA ALA A 637 -4.05 -33.44 5.56
C ALA A 637 -3.26 -32.16 5.79
N LYS A 638 -3.82 -31.22 6.57
CA LYS A 638 -3.10 -30.04 7.02
C LYS A 638 -1.86 -30.50 7.78
N ILE A 639 -0.69 -30.05 7.39
CA ILE A 639 0.48 -30.03 8.27
C ILE A 639 0.10 -29.00 9.33
N GLU A 640 -0.22 -29.49 10.54
CA GLU A 640 -0.47 -28.61 11.70
C GLU A 640 0.81 -27.80 11.95
N SER A 641 0.79 -26.53 11.53
CA SER A 641 1.69 -25.54 12.09
C SER A 641 1.08 -25.14 13.44
N ASP A 642 1.80 -25.36 14.52
CA ASP A 642 1.47 -24.85 15.86
C ASP A 642 1.32 -23.32 15.80
N SER A 643 0.12 -22.85 15.50
CA SER A 643 -0.28 -21.47 15.70
C SER A 643 -1.30 -21.43 16.82
N GLU A 644 -0.86 -20.99 17.99
CA GLU A 644 -1.77 -20.59 19.06
C GLU A 644 -2.74 -19.53 18.50
N THR A 645 -4.00 -19.92 18.42
CA THR A 645 -5.11 -19.09 17.95
C THR A 645 -5.30 -17.88 18.87
N TYR A 646 -5.07 -16.69 18.34
CA TYR A 646 -5.58 -15.45 18.92
C TYR A 646 -7.10 -15.42 18.75
N THR A 647 -7.83 -15.72 19.82
CA THR A 647 -9.28 -15.59 19.89
C THR A 647 -9.67 -14.12 19.88
N HIS A 648 -10.58 -13.75 18.99
CA HIS A 648 -11.27 -12.46 19.02
C HIS A 648 -11.86 -12.20 20.42
N ARG A 649 -11.45 -11.10 21.06
CA ARG A 649 -12.19 -10.55 22.19
C ARG A 649 -13.51 -9.99 21.67
N GLU A 650 -14.60 -10.60 22.07
CA GLU A 650 -15.91 -9.98 21.94
C GLU A 650 -15.93 -8.68 22.75
N SER A 651 -16.22 -7.60 22.07
CA SER A 651 -16.37 -6.26 22.65
C SER A 651 -17.71 -6.15 23.39
N HIS A 652 -17.64 -5.73 24.64
CA HIS A 652 -18.72 -5.01 25.32
C HIS A 652 -18.48 -3.51 25.26
#